data_9acc86e5874fd25658cfdf98f6ce8950
#
_entry.id   9acc86e5874fd25658cfdf98f6ce8950
#
_cell.length_a   1.000
_cell.length_b   1.000
_cell.length_c   1.000
_cell.angle_alpha   90.00
_cell.angle_beta   90.00
_cell.angle_gamma   90.00
#
_symmetry.space_group_name_H-M   'P 1'
#
loop_
_entity.id
_entity.type
_entity.pdbx_description
1 polymer ?
#
loop_
_entity_poly.entity_id
_entity_poly.type
_entity_poly.pdbx_seq_one_letter_code
_entity_poly.pdbx_strand_id
1 'polypeptide(L)'
;METKFFNRELSWIEFNNRILYNAFKKELPLMERLQFLSIVSSNFDEFFQVRVASVKRLEKSNPKVIDDSGYTPKSLLRQISAKCHKIIKEQHSLLMNELVPLLAEKNLKYTTIAELDAKQKIFVTEFFENEVFPFLTPLRTDSNLFPHLINLSEYIAFYLKAEDAEKQKKSPFKGNDKASKVAFVQIPNGLDRIVWLPTENGKKQFVLLEELILEFGKALFPGFYVKESMIFKIARDADFSVDEDSKGNFIKEMEKVLVKRQSSFVVQLLCTSTSQKIVDFLKKKLNIENDDIYIVDGILNPQVLMDLRGTSEGRNLGFSEWEHFYPVSLPKEEPYWDVLRNEDVLLHVPYESYDPVIKFITDAAEDENVLSIKMTLYRTGNNSPIISALKKAAANGKQVCVLVELKARFDEERNIGWANELESAGVTVVYGLVNLKVHAKILMVIRKDDDIVRRYVHLSTGNYNPKTAKLYSDLSLFTTNQNIASDATLFFNMVTGYSDVQELSSLNMAPISIKSKLLDMIQREIDKSTKENPGLIIAKMNSLTHEDVIKALYKASCAGVKVLLNVRGICMLVPGVKGMSENIKVVSIVDRYLEHSRIFYFQNGSDSEIYLASADWMPRNLERRVELMFPILDKKVFKEVKSILDVYFEDNCNAHELKKDGEWIPVLLEEGQSKRRSQELLYKKYKRRNDSYEKIKQKKFEVRKKIE
;
A
#
# COMPACT_ATOMS: atom_id res chain seq x y z
N MET A 1 -32.78 13.28 -12.34
CA MET A 1 -31.87 12.32 -13.03
C MET A 1 -31.35 11.36 -11.98
N GLU A 2 -31.47 10.05 -12.19
CA GLU A 2 -31.00 9.05 -11.24
C GLU A 2 -29.46 9.05 -11.25
N THR A 3 -28.85 9.33 -10.11
CA THR A 3 -27.39 9.40 -9.97
C THR A 3 -26.84 7.97 -9.98
N LYS A 4 -25.88 7.68 -10.84
CA LYS A 4 -25.27 6.35 -10.96
C LYS A 4 -23.91 6.30 -10.29
N PHE A 5 -23.63 5.20 -9.61
CA PHE A 5 -22.35 4.91 -8.99
C PHE A 5 -21.87 3.50 -9.33
N PHE A 6 -20.57 3.34 -9.51
CA PHE A 6 -19.96 2.01 -9.48
C PHE A 6 -19.87 1.50 -8.05
N ASN A 7 -20.00 0.17 -7.89
CA ASN A 7 -19.77 -0.42 -6.58
C ASN A 7 -18.29 -0.32 -6.19
N ARG A 8 -18.05 0.03 -4.94
CA ARG A 8 -16.73 0.28 -4.38
C ARG A 8 -15.82 -0.95 -4.39
N GLU A 9 -16.34 -2.12 -3.99
CA GLU A 9 -15.60 -3.37 -3.90
C GLU A 9 -15.25 -3.90 -5.29
N LEU A 10 -16.19 -3.83 -6.22
CA LEU A 10 -15.95 -4.21 -7.62
C LEU A 10 -14.95 -3.28 -8.30
N SER A 11 -15.02 -1.98 -8.04
CA SER A 11 -14.02 -1.02 -8.51
C SER A 11 -12.62 -1.30 -7.95
N TRP A 12 -12.52 -1.77 -6.69
CA TRP A 12 -11.25 -2.18 -6.09
C TRP A 12 -10.67 -3.43 -6.78
N ILE A 13 -11.53 -4.39 -7.14
CA ILE A 13 -11.10 -5.59 -7.89
C ILE A 13 -10.54 -5.18 -9.26
N GLU A 14 -11.19 -4.25 -9.96
CA GLU A 14 -10.69 -3.73 -11.24
C GLU A 14 -9.36 -2.97 -11.10
N PHE A 15 -9.10 -2.34 -9.96
CA PHE A 15 -7.76 -1.81 -9.67
C PHE A 15 -6.70 -2.92 -9.64
N ASN A 16 -6.98 -4.05 -8.99
CA ASN A 16 -6.05 -5.19 -8.97
C ASN A 16 -5.92 -5.85 -10.34
N ASN A 17 -6.96 -5.83 -11.16
CA ASN A 17 -6.89 -6.26 -12.54
C ASN A 17 -5.91 -5.40 -13.35
N ARG A 18 -5.88 -4.07 -13.14
CA ARG A 18 -4.87 -3.17 -13.75
C ARG A 18 -3.45 -3.45 -13.25
N ILE A 19 -3.27 -3.85 -11.99
CA ILE A 19 -1.97 -4.27 -11.46
C ILE A 19 -1.54 -5.56 -12.17
N LEU A 20 -2.42 -6.56 -12.24
CA LEU A 20 -2.14 -7.83 -12.92
C LEU A 20 -1.82 -7.64 -14.41
N TYR A 21 -2.49 -6.67 -15.07
CA TYR A 21 -2.21 -6.33 -16.47
C TYR A 21 -0.73 -6.02 -16.73
N ASN A 22 -0.04 -5.38 -15.78
CA ASN A 22 1.41 -5.13 -15.92
C ASN A 22 2.23 -6.43 -15.87
N ALA A 23 1.77 -7.47 -15.16
CA ALA A 23 2.46 -8.77 -15.18
C ALA A 23 2.38 -9.47 -16.56
N PHE A 24 1.38 -9.16 -17.39
CA PHE A 24 1.26 -9.65 -18.76
C PHE A 24 2.13 -8.91 -19.78
N LYS A 25 2.60 -7.68 -19.46
CA LYS A 25 3.41 -6.87 -20.38
C LYS A 25 4.79 -7.48 -20.59
N LYS A 26 5.02 -8.05 -21.79
CA LYS A 26 6.29 -8.72 -22.15
C LYS A 26 7.49 -7.77 -22.24
N GLU A 27 7.24 -6.47 -22.43
CA GLU A 27 8.25 -5.42 -22.45
C GLU A 27 8.79 -5.06 -21.06
N LEU A 28 8.13 -5.48 -19.98
CA LEU A 28 8.63 -5.28 -18.63
C LEU A 28 9.65 -6.36 -18.25
N PRO A 29 10.69 -6.01 -17.47
CA PRO A 29 11.64 -6.97 -16.93
C PRO A 29 10.94 -8.08 -16.14
N LEU A 30 11.47 -9.29 -16.21
CA LEU A 30 10.83 -10.50 -15.66
C LEU A 30 10.55 -10.40 -14.15
N MET A 31 11.50 -9.87 -13.38
CA MET A 31 11.31 -9.69 -11.93
C MET A 31 10.26 -8.63 -11.59
N GLU A 32 10.02 -7.65 -12.45
CA GLU A 32 8.94 -6.68 -12.25
C GLU A 32 7.58 -7.30 -12.54
N ARG A 33 7.47 -8.15 -13.56
CA ARG A 33 6.25 -8.92 -13.85
C ARG A 33 5.87 -9.81 -12.66
N LEU A 34 6.84 -10.52 -12.08
CA LEU A 34 6.66 -11.30 -10.85
C LEU A 34 6.26 -10.41 -9.66
N GLN A 35 6.83 -9.22 -9.53
CA GLN A 35 6.48 -8.28 -8.47
C GLN A 35 5.04 -7.81 -8.59
N PHE A 36 4.58 -7.41 -9.79
CA PHE A 36 3.17 -7.04 -10.00
C PHE A 36 2.22 -8.18 -9.65
N LEU A 37 2.57 -9.40 -10.04
CA LEU A 37 1.81 -10.60 -9.70
C LEU A 37 1.77 -10.84 -8.17
N SER A 38 2.89 -10.68 -7.47
CA SER A 38 2.98 -10.81 -6.01
C SER A 38 2.20 -9.72 -5.27
N ILE A 39 2.17 -8.48 -5.80
CA ILE A 39 1.37 -7.38 -5.26
C ILE A 39 -0.12 -7.72 -5.32
N VAL A 40 -0.60 -8.36 -6.39
CA VAL A 40 -2.00 -8.79 -6.49
C VAL A 40 -2.34 -9.78 -5.38
N SER A 41 -1.48 -10.77 -5.09
CA SER A 41 -1.69 -11.72 -3.98
C SER A 41 -1.78 -11.01 -2.63
N SER A 42 -0.84 -10.12 -2.33
CA SER A 42 -0.82 -9.34 -1.09
C SER A 42 -2.05 -8.44 -0.93
N ASN A 43 -2.47 -7.80 -2.01
CA ASN A 43 -3.66 -6.96 -2.01
C ASN A 43 -4.93 -7.78 -1.77
N PHE A 44 -5.05 -8.97 -2.37
CA PHE A 44 -6.19 -9.87 -2.12
C PHE A 44 -6.20 -10.38 -0.67
N ASP A 45 -5.05 -10.69 -0.08
CA ASP A 45 -4.97 -11.05 1.34
C ASP A 45 -5.62 -9.96 2.22
N GLU A 46 -5.30 -8.68 2.00
CA GLU A 46 -5.93 -7.58 2.73
C GLU A 46 -7.43 -7.41 2.38
N PHE A 47 -7.79 -7.54 1.10
CA PHE A 47 -9.15 -7.38 0.63
C PHE A 47 -10.11 -8.39 1.28
N PHE A 48 -9.71 -9.64 1.33
CA PHE A 48 -10.52 -10.69 1.98
C PHE A 48 -10.67 -10.43 3.47
N GLN A 49 -9.57 -10.14 4.17
CA GLN A 49 -9.58 -9.91 5.62
C GLN A 49 -10.42 -8.70 6.03
N VAL A 50 -10.54 -7.70 5.18
CA VAL A 50 -11.15 -6.42 5.54
C VAL A 50 -12.46 -6.20 4.82
N ARG A 51 -12.46 -6.26 3.49
CA ARG A 51 -13.61 -5.85 2.68
C ARG A 51 -14.63 -6.97 2.51
N VAL A 52 -14.21 -8.15 2.09
CA VAL A 52 -15.09 -9.32 1.99
C VAL A 52 -15.67 -9.67 3.36
N ALA A 53 -14.83 -9.63 4.40
CA ALA A 53 -15.25 -9.81 5.78
C ALA A 53 -16.37 -8.82 6.19
N SER A 54 -16.19 -7.54 5.84
CA SER A 54 -17.21 -6.49 6.12
C SER A 54 -18.53 -6.77 5.40
N VAL A 55 -18.50 -7.16 4.12
CA VAL A 55 -19.72 -7.49 3.36
C VAL A 55 -20.41 -8.76 3.93
N LYS A 56 -19.63 -9.77 4.35
CA LYS A 56 -20.18 -10.98 5.02
C LYS A 56 -20.83 -10.65 6.37
N ARG A 57 -20.26 -9.73 7.15
CA ARG A 57 -20.92 -9.23 8.37
C ARG A 57 -22.22 -8.52 8.04
N LEU A 58 -22.23 -7.69 7.01
CA LEU A 58 -23.43 -6.98 6.56
C LEU A 58 -24.51 -7.95 6.07
N GLU A 59 -24.13 -9.01 5.34
CA GLU A 59 -25.09 -10.06 4.93
C GLU A 59 -25.77 -10.73 6.13
N LYS A 60 -25.02 -10.96 7.22
CA LYS A 60 -25.57 -11.55 8.45
C LYS A 60 -26.46 -10.59 9.23
N SER A 61 -26.08 -9.32 9.33
CA SER A 61 -26.77 -8.30 10.14
C SER A 61 -27.92 -7.60 9.41
N ASN A 62 -27.78 -7.33 8.11
CA ASN A 62 -28.78 -6.65 7.29
C ASN A 62 -28.79 -7.18 5.85
N PRO A 63 -29.31 -8.40 5.60
CA PRO A 63 -29.22 -9.07 4.30
C PRO A 63 -30.00 -8.40 3.16
N LYS A 64 -30.96 -7.52 3.49
CA LYS A 64 -31.86 -6.88 2.52
C LYS A 64 -31.44 -5.45 2.14
N VAL A 65 -30.38 -4.90 2.77
CA VAL A 65 -29.92 -3.55 2.44
C VAL A 65 -29.43 -3.53 0.99
N ILE A 66 -29.78 -2.48 0.27
CA ILE A 66 -29.31 -2.22 -1.09
C ILE A 66 -28.35 -1.03 -1.01
N ASP A 67 -27.14 -1.18 -1.57
CA ASP A 67 -26.18 -0.09 -1.64
C ASP A 67 -26.50 0.89 -2.79
N ASP A 68 -25.78 2.02 -2.85
CA ASP A 68 -26.00 3.05 -3.86
C ASP A 68 -25.69 2.61 -5.32
N SER A 69 -25.05 1.46 -5.47
CA SER A 69 -24.81 0.81 -6.76
C SER A 69 -25.83 -0.27 -7.12
N GLY A 70 -26.84 -0.50 -6.26
CA GLY A 70 -27.96 -1.40 -6.48
C GLY A 70 -27.74 -2.85 -6.07
N TYR A 71 -26.69 -3.18 -5.31
CA TYR A 71 -26.40 -4.53 -4.85
C TYR A 71 -26.91 -4.80 -3.43
N THR A 72 -27.49 -5.97 -3.22
CA THR A 72 -27.63 -6.56 -1.88
C THR A 72 -26.30 -7.20 -1.47
N PRO A 73 -26.01 -7.37 -0.14
CA PRO A 73 -24.77 -8.01 0.30
C PRO A 73 -24.52 -9.38 -0.34
N LYS A 74 -25.57 -10.19 -0.46
CA LYS A 74 -25.50 -11.51 -1.09
C LYS A 74 -25.19 -11.44 -2.58
N SER A 75 -25.82 -10.54 -3.33
CA SER A 75 -25.57 -10.36 -4.76
C SER A 75 -24.16 -9.79 -4.99
N LEU A 76 -23.70 -8.90 -4.12
CA LEU A 76 -22.34 -8.35 -4.16
C LEU A 76 -21.28 -9.42 -3.90
N LEU A 77 -21.46 -10.28 -2.86
CA LEU A 77 -20.52 -11.37 -2.58
C LEU A 77 -20.37 -12.33 -3.75
N ARG A 78 -21.46 -12.65 -4.47
CA ARG A 78 -21.39 -13.47 -5.68
C ARG A 78 -20.58 -12.80 -6.80
N GLN A 79 -20.77 -11.50 -7.01
CA GLN A 79 -20.00 -10.75 -8.02
C GLN A 79 -18.51 -10.66 -7.64
N ILE A 80 -18.21 -10.41 -6.36
CA ILE A 80 -16.85 -10.42 -5.82
C ILE A 80 -16.21 -11.78 -6.07
N SER A 81 -16.87 -12.88 -5.66
CA SER A 81 -16.36 -14.24 -5.84
C SER A 81 -16.08 -14.54 -7.30
N ALA A 82 -17.00 -14.28 -8.21
CA ALA A 82 -16.83 -14.54 -9.65
C ALA A 82 -15.61 -13.80 -10.24
N LYS A 83 -15.46 -12.49 -9.92
CA LYS A 83 -14.33 -11.69 -10.38
C LYS A 83 -13.00 -12.13 -9.76
N CYS A 84 -12.98 -12.43 -8.46
CA CYS A 84 -11.77 -12.89 -7.76
C CYS A 84 -11.30 -14.25 -8.28
N HIS A 85 -12.21 -15.20 -8.52
CA HIS A 85 -11.88 -16.50 -9.13
C HIS A 85 -11.22 -16.33 -10.50
N LYS A 86 -11.76 -15.43 -11.34
CA LYS A 86 -11.18 -15.14 -12.66
C LYS A 86 -9.75 -14.62 -12.53
N ILE A 87 -9.54 -13.57 -11.73
CA ILE A 87 -8.23 -12.92 -11.57
C ILE A 87 -7.19 -13.88 -10.97
N ILE A 88 -7.55 -14.63 -9.92
CA ILE A 88 -6.65 -15.59 -9.27
C ILE A 88 -6.25 -16.70 -10.26
N LYS A 89 -7.20 -17.19 -11.06
CA LYS A 89 -6.92 -18.20 -12.09
C LYS A 89 -5.98 -17.64 -13.17
N GLU A 90 -6.22 -16.44 -13.67
CA GLU A 90 -5.35 -15.78 -14.67
C GLU A 90 -3.95 -15.52 -14.11
N GLN A 91 -3.85 -15.09 -12.84
CA GLN A 91 -2.59 -14.87 -12.14
C GLN A 91 -1.75 -16.14 -12.04
N HIS A 92 -2.33 -17.25 -11.59
CA HIS A 92 -1.60 -18.54 -11.47
C HIS A 92 -1.30 -19.17 -12.82
N SER A 93 -2.19 -19.01 -13.80
CA SER A 93 -1.92 -19.44 -15.17
C SER A 93 -0.72 -18.70 -15.78
N LEU A 94 -0.65 -17.39 -15.62
CA LEU A 94 0.51 -16.59 -16.07
C LEU A 94 1.79 -17.02 -15.35
N LEU A 95 1.72 -17.22 -14.03
CA LEU A 95 2.86 -17.66 -13.24
C LEU A 95 3.43 -18.96 -13.74
N MET A 96 2.60 -20.01 -13.80
CA MET A 96 3.06 -21.37 -14.07
C MET A 96 3.37 -21.62 -15.55
N ASN A 97 2.58 -21.02 -16.46
CA ASN A 97 2.71 -21.32 -17.90
C ASN A 97 3.66 -20.36 -18.64
N GLU A 98 4.01 -19.20 -18.05
CA GLU A 98 4.90 -18.25 -18.71
C GLU A 98 6.07 -17.80 -17.82
N LEU A 99 5.83 -17.27 -16.60
CA LEU A 99 6.90 -16.65 -15.83
C LEU A 99 7.90 -17.67 -15.25
N VAL A 100 7.43 -18.81 -14.75
CA VAL A 100 8.30 -19.90 -14.25
C VAL A 100 9.18 -20.49 -15.37
N PRO A 101 8.66 -20.80 -16.56
CA PRO A 101 9.51 -21.17 -17.70
C PRO A 101 10.54 -20.11 -18.08
N LEU A 102 10.14 -18.83 -18.12
CA LEU A 102 11.07 -17.73 -18.42
C LEU A 102 12.18 -17.57 -17.37
N LEU A 103 11.90 -17.83 -16.08
CA LEU A 103 12.92 -17.87 -15.04
C LEU A 103 13.95 -18.97 -15.31
N ALA A 104 13.50 -20.16 -15.73
CA ALA A 104 14.39 -21.27 -16.07
C ALA A 104 15.32 -20.92 -17.24
N GLU A 105 14.82 -20.23 -18.27
CA GLU A 105 15.63 -19.70 -19.38
C GLU A 105 16.69 -18.70 -18.91
N LYS A 106 16.43 -18.01 -17.80
CA LYS A 106 17.35 -17.03 -17.19
C LYS A 106 18.20 -17.61 -16.05
N ASN A 107 18.40 -18.92 -16.06
CA ASN A 107 19.25 -19.63 -15.09
C ASN A 107 18.71 -19.63 -13.65
N LEU A 108 17.38 -19.53 -13.47
CA LEU A 108 16.68 -19.64 -12.20
C LEU A 108 15.58 -20.70 -12.33
N LYS A 109 15.98 -21.99 -12.38
CA LYS A 109 15.06 -23.08 -12.66
C LYS A 109 14.36 -23.57 -11.39
N TYR A 110 13.04 -23.36 -11.32
CA TYR A 110 12.18 -24.11 -10.40
C TYR A 110 12.07 -25.56 -10.86
N THR A 111 12.23 -26.49 -9.94
CA THR A 111 12.26 -27.94 -10.24
C THR A 111 11.39 -28.66 -9.20
N THR A 112 10.55 -29.56 -9.64
CA THR A 112 9.73 -30.40 -8.75
C THR A 112 10.56 -31.59 -8.22
N ILE A 113 10.15 -32.17 -7.08
CA ILE A 113 10.86 -33.34 -6.51
C ILE A 113 10.93 -34.51 -7.47
N ALA A 114 9.93 -34.69 -8.34
CA ALA A 114 9.89 -35.74 -9.33
C ALA A 114 11.00 -35.61 -10.41
N GLU A 115 11.41 -34.38 -10.71
CA GLU A 115 12.41 -34.05 -11.73
C GLU A 115 13.86 -34.12 -11.24
N LEU A 116 14.09 -34.31 -9.94
CA LEU A 116 15.42 -34.33 -9.34
C LEU A 116 16.25 -35.52 -9.79
N ASP A 117 17.52 -35.28 -10.04
CA ASP A 117 18.49 -36.36 -10.26
C ASP A 117 18.87 -37.09 -8.94
N ALA A 118 19.67 -38.14 -9.02
CA ALA A 118 20.03 -38.96 -7.88
C ALA A 118 20.83 -38.18 -6.80
N LYS A 119 21.75 -37.29 -7.21
CA LYS A 119 22.53 -36.45 -6.28
C LYS A 119 21.64 -35.41 -5.55
N GLN A 120 20.77 -34.78 -6.31
CA GLN A 120 19.81 -33.83 -5.81
C GLN A 120 18.81 -34.48 -4.83
N LYS A 121 18.34 -35.70 -5.15
CA LYS A 121 17.45 -36.46 -4.24
C LYS A 121 18.12 -36.79 -2.91
N ILE A 122 19.38 -37.20 -2.94
CA ILE A 122 20.14 -37.43 -1.70
C ILE A 122 20.23 -36.12 -0.89
N PHE A 123 20.64 -35.04 -1.55
CA PHE A 123 20.77 -33.74 -0.89
C PHE A 123 19.45 -33.27 -0.23
N VAL A 124 18.32 -33.29 -0.94
CA VAL A 124 17.03 -32.82 -0.39
C VAL A 124 16.53 -33.75 0.72
N THR A 125 16.86 -35.05 0.69
CA THR A 125 16.52 -35.99 1.75
C THR A 125 17.30 -35.66 3.02
N GLU A 126 18.63 -35.51 2.93
CA GLU A 126 19.47 -35.11 4.06
C GLU A 126 19.10 -33.72 4.60
N PHE A 127 18.83 -32.77 3.71
CA PHE A 127 18.38 -31.42 4.10
C PHE A 127 17.04 -31.48 4.85
N PHE A 128 16.09 -32.28 4.35
CA PHE A 128 14.81 -32.46 5.02
C PHE A 128 14.99 -33.07 6.42
N GLU A 129 15.74 -34.14 6.54
CA GLU A 129 15.95 -34.86 7.82
C GLU A 129 16.67 -34.00 8.87
N ASN A 130 17.67 -33.25 8.47
CA ASN A 130 18.53 -32.50 9.39
C ASN A 130 18.03 -31.07 9.68
N GLU A 131 17.51 -30.38 8.66
CA GLU A 131 17.20 -28.95 8.73
C GLU A 131 15.69 -28.65 8.79
N VAL A 132 14.83 -29.50 8.19
CA VAL A 132 13.39 -29.21 8.08
C VAL A 132 12.58 -30.00 9.10
N PHE A 133 12.77 -31.32 9.16
CA PHE A 133 12.00 -32.23 10.00
C PHE A 133 11.95 -31.81 11.49
N PRO A 134 13.03 -31.35 12.14
CA PRO A 134 13.01 -30.92 13.53
C PRO A 134 12.08 -29.71 13.82
N PHE A 135 11.79 -28.89 12.80
CA PHE A 135 10.87 -27.73 12.92
C PHE A 135 9.41 -28.10 12.75
N LEU A 136 9.10 -29.27 12.22
CA LEU A 136 7.74 -29.64 11.85
C LEU A 136 6.98 -30.19 13.05
N THR A 137 5.78 -29.66 13.26
CA THR A 137 4.85 -30.13 14.29
C THR A 137 3.51 -30.50 13.66
N PRO A 138 3.16 -31.79 13.59
CA PRO A 138 1.87 -32.22 13.08
C PRO A 138 0.74 -31.92 14.06
N LEU A 139 -0.31 -31.24 13.58
CA LEU A 139 -1.48 -30.87 14.34
C LEU A 139 -2.62 -31.83 14.06
N ARG A 140 -3.18 -32.43 15.09
CA ARG A 140 -4.34 -33.34 14.98
C ARG A 140 -5.64 -32.57 14.76
N THR A 141 -6.57 -33.16 14.02
CA THR A 141 -7.90 -32.57 13.73
C THR A 141 -9.03 -33.47 14.25
N ASP A 142 -8.89 -33.98 15.46
CA ASP A 142 -9.91 -34.86 16.08
C ASP A 142 -11.28 -34.14 16.22
N SER A 143 -12.33 -34.92 16.36
CA SER A 143 -13.73 -34.43 16.35
C SER A 143 -14.02 -33.30 17.34
N ASN A 144 -13.30 -33.24 18.47
CA ASN A 144 -13.53 -32.27 19.55
C ASN A 144 -12.48 -31.15 19.62
N LEU A 145 -11.41 -31.23 18.86
CA LEU A 145 -10.31 -30.25 18.87
C LEU A 145 -9.84 -29.97 17.44
N PHE A 146 -10.47 -29.00 16.80
CA PHE A 146 -9.93 -28.45 15.57
C PHE A 146 -8.80 -27.46 15.92
N PRO A 147 -7.57 -27.63 15.40
CA PRO A 147 -6.47 -26.76 15.74
C PRO A 147 -6.71 -25.32 15.29
N HIS A 148 -6.22 -24.38 16.08
CA HIS A 148 -6.23 -22.99 15.70
C HIS A 148 -5.26 -22.77 14.54
N LEU A 149 -5.79 -22.39 13.37
CA LEU A 149 -5.00 -22.04 12.19
C LEU A 149 -4.68 -20.55 12.20
N ILE A 150 -3.40 -20.22 12.14
CA ILE A 150 -2.91 -18.84 12.11
C ILE A 150 -3.33 -18.20 10.77
N ASN A 151 -3.84 -16.98 10.86
CA ASN A 151 -4.28 -16.21 9.71
C ASN A 151 -3.12 -15.98 8.71
N LEU A 152 -3.37 -16.22 7.43
CA LEU A 152 -2.42 -16.11 6.30
C LEU A 152 -1.20 -17.05 6.36
N SER A 153 -1.05 -17.86 7.38
CA SER A 153 -0.03 -18.90 7.39
C SER A 153 -0.38 -20.04 6.44
N GLU A 154 0.63 -20.61 5.84
CA GLU A 154 0.49 -21.73 4.92
C GLU A 154 0.64 -23.04 5.66
N TYR A 155 -0.20 -24.00 5.32
CA TYR A 155 -0.26 -25.32 5.91
C TYR A 155 -0.28 -26.39 4.83
N ILE A 156 0.23 -27.57 5.18
CA ILE A 156 0.01 -28.79 4.42
C ILE A 156 -0.97 -29.67 5.18
N ALA A 157 -2.03 -30.07 4.53
CA ALA A 157 -3.00 -31.05 5.03
C ALA A 157 -2.65 -32.44 4.49
N PHE A 158 -2.62 -33.43 5.37
CA PHE A 158 -2.40 -34.83 5.06
C PHE A 158 -3.62 -35.64 5.40
N TYR A 159 -4.17 -36.34 4.40
CA TYR A 159 -5.26 -37.31 4.58
C TYR A 159 -4.66 -38.69 4.86
N LEU A 160 -4.85 -39.17 6.08
CA LEU A 160 -4.20 -40.32 6.66
C LEU A 160 -5.14 -41.53 6.74
N LYS A 161 -4.63 -42.70 6.36
CA LYS A 161 -5.30 -43.99 6.56
C LYS A 161 -4.38 -44.90 7.40
N ALA A 162 -4.94 -45.52 8.44
CA ALA A 162 -4.19 -46.46 9.27
C ALA A 162 -3.65 -47.65 8.48
N GLU A 163 -2.39 -48.04 8.74
CA GLU A 163 -1.76 -49.24 8.16
C GLU A 163 -2.39 -50.52 8.71
N ASP A 164 -2.62 -50.56 10.02
CA ASP A 164 -3.22 -51.71 10.71
C ASP A 164 -4.26 -51.21 11.75
N ALA A 165 -5.53 -51.53 11.48
CA ALA A 165 -6.61 -51.11 12.35
C ALA A 165 -6.59 -51.82 13.75
N GLU A 166 -5.95 -52.99 13.88
CA GLU A 166 -5.84 -53.72 15.14
C GLU A 166 -4.71 -53.20 16.03
N LYS A 167 -3.59 -52.83 15.49
CA LYS A 167 -2.50 -52.19 16.27
C LYS A 167 -2.91 -50.81 16.82
N GLN A 168 -3.76 -50.07 16.10
CA GLN A 168 -4.29 -48.80 16.60
C GLN A 168 -5.23 -48.96 17.80
N LYS A 169 -5.92 -50.08 17.95
CA LYS A 169 -6.77 -50.35 19.14
C LYS A 169 -5.98 -50.35 20.45
N LYS A 170 -4.66 -50.55 20.42
CA LYS A 170 -3.75 -50.60 21.59
C LYS A 170 -3.03 -49.28 21.88
N SER A 171 -3.16 -48.25 21.07
CA SER A 171 -2.50 -46.97 21.30
C SER A 171 -3.17 -46.16 22.42
N PRO A 172 -2.43 -45.64 23.42
CA PRO A 172 -2.97 -44.80 24.49
C PRO A 172 -3.52 -43.45 23.96
N PHE A 173 -3.21 -43.09 22.74
CA PHE A 173 -3.63 -41.83 22.10
C PHE A 173 -4.89 -41.99 21.21
N LYS A 174 -5.78 -42.92 21.59
CA LYS A 174 -7.02 -43.21 20.85
C LYS A 174 -7.99 -42.05 20.82
N GLY A 175 -8.38 -41.63 19.63
CA GLY A 175 -9.71 -41.09 19.37
C GLY A 175 -10.61 -42.25 18.85
N ASN A 176 -11.88 -42.24 19.20
CA ASN A 176 -12.85 -43.34 19.02
C ASN A 176 -13.30 -43.61 17.57
N ASP A 177 -12.62 -43.12 16.53
CA ASP A 177 -13.09 -43.22 15.16
C ASP A 177 -12.19 -44.11 14.28
N LYS A 178 -12.83 -45.11 13.67
CA LYS A 178 -12.30 -45.91 12.54
C LYS A 178 -12.20 -45.10 11.23
N ALA A 179 -12.42 -43.79 11.28
CA ALA A 179 -12.44 -42.91 10.11
C ALA A 179 -11.03 -42.44 9.73
N SER A 180 -10.85 -42.17 8.46
CA SER A 180 -9.66 -41.49 7.91
C SER A 180 -9.43 -40.18 8.65
N LYS A 181 -8.19 -39.88 8.98
CA LYS A 181 -7.79 -38.70 9.77
C LYS A 181 -7.18 -37.65 8.86
N VAL A 182 -7.42 -36.40 9.17
CA VAL A 182 -6.67 -35.29 8.55
C VAL A 182 -5.71 -34.71 9.59
N ALA A 183 -4.48 -34.46 9.22
CA ALA A 183 -3.52 -33.76 10.05
C ALA A 183 -2.97 -32.55 9.27
N PHE A 184 -2.60 -31.48 10.00
CA PHE A 184 -2.01 -30.29 9.42
C PHE A 184 -0.58 -30.14 9.86
N VAL A 185 0.27 -29.63 8.98
CA VAL A 185 1.64 -29.20 9.28
C VAL A 185 1.77 -27.77 8.80
N GLN A 186 2.14 -26.86 9.69
CA GLN A 186 2.45 -25.48 9.31
C GLN A 186 3.79 -25.43 8.62
N ILE A 187 3.89 -24.70 7.51
CA ILE A 187 5.15 -24.41 6.86
C ILE A 187 5.92 -23.41 7.73
N PRO A 188 7.14 -23.72 8.18
CA PRO A 188 7.90 -22.88 9.11
C PRO A 188 8.28 -21.54 8.50
N ASN A 189 7.98 -20.43 9.19
CA ASN A 189 8.38 -19.07 8.78
C ASN A 189 9.86 -18.76 9.03
N GLY A 190 10.55 -19.58 9.83
CA GLY A 190 11.96 -19.39 10.18
C GLY A 190 12.95 -20.04 9.21
N LEU A 191 12.45 -20.77 8.20
CA LEU A 191 13.27 -21.40 7.18
C LEU A 191 13.07 -20.70 5.85
N ASP A 192 14.14 -20.64 5.04
CA ASP A 192 14.07 -20.13 3.68
C ASP A 192 13.14 -21.00 2.84
N ARG A 193 12.25 -20.36 2.08
CA ARG A 193 11.28 -21.07 1.23
C ARG A 193 11.92 -21.60 -0.05
N ILE A 194 13.00 -20.99 -0.52
CA ILE A 194 13.76 -21.41 -1.70
C ILE A 194 14.92 -22.27 -1.23
N VAL A 195 14.88 -23.56 -1.56
CA VAL A 195 15.94 -24.52 -1.27
C VAL A 195 16.77 -24.71 -2.53
N TRP A 196 18.00 -24.19 -2.50
CA TRP A 196 18.94 -24.29 -3.62
C TRP A 196 19.50 -25.68 -3.76
N LEU A 197 19.44 -26.21 -4.97
CA LEU A 197 19.94 -27.55 -5.31
C LEU A 197 21.42 -27.52 -5.70
N PRO A 198 22.20 -28.57 -5.38
CA PRO A 198 23.53 -28.74 -5.94
C PRO A 198 23.43 -28.94 -7.46
N THR A 199 24.19 -28.15 -8.20
CA THR A 199 24.20 -28.19 -9.66
C THR A 199 25.60 -28.06 -10.20
N GLU A 200 25.82 -28.65 -11.37
CA GLU A 200 27.08 -28.54 -12.12
C GLU A 200 27.02 -27.32 -13.06
N ASN A 201 28.18 -26.74 -13.42
CA ASN A 201 28.33 -25.69 -14.43
C ASN A 201 27.63 -24.34 -14.13
N GLY A 202 27.50 -23.97 -12.87
CA GLY A 202 26.96 -22.65 -12.48
C GLY A 202 25.47 -22.43 -12.75
N LYS A 203 24.73 -23.48 -13.09
CA LYS A 203 23.27 -23.43 -13.18
C LYS A 203 22.66 -23.28 -11.81
N LYS A 204 21.62 -22.46 -11.68
CA LYS A 204 20.86 -22.31 -10.43
C LYS A 204 19.52 -23.02 -10.56
N GLN A 205 19.34 -24.03 -9.74
CA GLN A 205 18.07 -24.75 -9.61
C GLN A 205 17.61 -24.73 -8.17
N PHE A 206 16.31 -24.69 -7.97
CA PHE A 206 15.73 -24.71 -6.63
C PHE A 206 14.42 -25.47 -6.61
N VAL A 207 14.09 -25.96 -5.41
CA VAL A 207 12.77 -26.47 -5.05
C VAL A 207 12.18 -25.58 -3.97
N LEU A 208 10.87 -25.63 -3.76
CA LEU A 208 10.25 -24.93 -2.67
C LEU A 208 10.17 -25.84 -1.42
N LEU A 209 10.30 -25.23 -0.24
CA LEU A 209 10.26 -25.93 1.04
C LEU A 209 8.98 -26.75 1.23
N GLU A 210 7.85 -26.22 0.76
CA GLU A 210 6.56 -26.91 0.79
C GLU A 210 6.55 -28.22 -0.01
N GLU A 211 7.30 -28.30 -1.09
CA GLU A 211 7.42 -29.54 -1.86
C GLU A 211 8.18 -30.61 -1.12
N LEU A 212 9.25 -30.23 -0.39
CA LEU A 212 9.96 -31.16 0.48
C LEU A 212 9.04 -31.71 1.57
N ILE A 213 8.25 -30.83 2.19
CA ILE A 213 7.32 -31.23 3.25
C ILE A 213 6.19 -32.10 2.69
N LEU A 214 5.70 -31.84 1.47
CA LEU A 214 4.71 -32.69 0.80
C LEU A 214 5.24 -34.10 0.55
N GLU A 215 6.48 -34.24 0.06
CA GLU A 215 7.07 -35.54 -0.30
C GLU A 215 7.52 -36.32 0.94
N PHE A 216 8.28 -35.68 1.82
CA PHE A 216 8.92 -36.34 2.95
C PHE A 216 8.10 -36.29 4.24
N GLY A 217 7.06 -35.45 4.32
CA GLY A 217 6.22 -35.28 5.50
C GLY A 217 5.48 -36.54 5.96
N LYS A 218 5.41 -37.57 5.13
CA LYS A 218 4.96 -38.93 5.51
C LYS A 218 5.72 -39.50 6.72
N ALA A 219 6.96 -39.12 6.90
CA ALA A 219 7.79 -39.52 8.06
C ALA A 219 7.24 -39.02 9.40
N LEU A 220 6.39 -37.99 9.40
CA LEU A 220 5.72 -37.45 10.60
C LEU A 220 4.58 -38.37 11.11
N PHE A 221 4.15 -39.35 10.34
CA PHE A 221 2.96 -40.16 10.62
C PHE A 221 3.23 -41.68 10.66
N PRO A 222 4.12 -42.19 11.54
CA PRO A 222 4.38 -43.62 11.66
C PRO A 222 3.09 -44.41 11.93
N GLY A 223 2.89 -45.50 11.21
CA GLY A 223 1.67 -46.34 11.28
C GLY A 223 0.47 -45.84 10.51
N PHE A 224 0.69 -44.82 9.64
CA PHE A 224 -0.35 -44.33 8.72
C PHE A 224 0.21 -44.21 7.29
N TYR A 225 -0.63 -44.51 6.33
CA TYR A 225 -0.41 -44.17 4.92
C TYR A 225 -0.96 -42.78 4.63
N VAL A 226 -0.16 -41.89 4.08
CA VAL A 226 -0.61 -40.64 3.47
C VAL A 226 -1.28 -40.99 2.13
N LYS A 227 -2.57 -40.72 2.02
CA LYS A 227 -3.35 -41.00 0.80
C LYS A 227 -3.42 -39.80 -0.14
N GLU A 228 -3.60 -38.65 0.41
CA GLU A 228 -3.70 -37.38 -0.30
C GLU A 228 -3.07 -36.28 0.57
N SER A 229 -2.51 -35.27 -0.06
CA SER A 229 -1.99 -34.09 0.60
C SER A 229 -2.31 -32.84 -0.18
N MET A 230 -2.37 -31.68 0.49
CA MET A 230 -2.76 -30.42 -0.12
C MET A 230 -2.15 -29.26 0.64
N ILE A 231 -1.58 -28.29 -0.09
CA ILE A 231 -1.16 -27.00 0.50
C ILE A 231 -2.38 -26.09 0.57
N PHE A 232 -2.53 -25.37 1.68
CA PHE A 232 -3.60 -24.40 1.82
C PHE A 232 -3.22 -23.22 2.70
N LYS A 233 -3.94 -22.12 2.53
CA LYS A 233 -3.88 -20.89 3.32
C LYS A 233 -5.31 -20.41 3.59
N ILE A 234 -5.57 -19.85 4.79
CA ILE A 234 -6.84 -19.22 5.11
C ILE A 234 -6.66 -17.73 5.37
N ALA A 235 -7.66 -16.95 4.98
CA ALA A 235 -7.80 -15.56 5.43
C ALA A 235 -8.98 -15.46 6.39
N ARG A 236 -8.79 -14.73 7.50
CA ARG A 236 -9.80 -14.47 8.54
C ARG A 236 -10.22 -13.01 8.54
N ASP A 237 -11.41 -12.74 9.08
CA ASP A 237 -11.83 -11.37 9.37
C ASP A 237 -10.83 -10.70 10.32
N ALA A 238 -10.20 -9.60 9.88
CA ALA A 238 -9.24 -8.82 10.66
C ALA A 238 -9.72 -7.38 10.91
N ASP A 239 -10.97 -7.06 10.57
CA ASP A 239 -11.53 -5.71 10.66
C ASP A 239 -12.25 -5.50 11.99
N PHE A 240 -11.50 -5.61 13.10
CA PHE A 240 -11.98 -5.26 14.43
C PHE A 240 -11.49 -3.88 14.82
N SER A 241 -12.39 -3.05 15.35
CA SER A 241 -12.07 -1.77 15.99
C SER A 241 -11.89 -1.97 17.49
N VAL A 242 -11.05 -1.14 18.09
CA VAL A 242 -10.98 -1.01 19.55
C VAL A 242 -12.26 -0.34 20.02
N ASP A 243 -12.83 -0.83 21.14
CA ASP A 243 -13.90 -0.14 21.84
C ASP A 243 -13.29 1.02 22.63
N GLU A 244 -13.46 2.23 22.10
CA GLU A 244 -12.82 3.46 22.63
C GLU A 244 -13.54 3.97 23.89
N ASP A 245 -14.75 3.51 24.17
CA ASP A 245 -15.53 3.85 25.37
C ASP A 245 -15.08 3.03 26.60
N SER A 246 -14.19 2.06 26.42
CA SER A 246 -13.64 1.32 27.55
C SER A 246 -12.72 2.19 28.38
N LYS A 247 -12.98 2.33 29.68
CA LYS A 247 -12.19 3.11 30.66
C LYS A 247 -10.78 2.54 30.94
N GLY A 248 -10.24 1.74 30.01
CA GLY A 248 -8.96 1.04 30.12
C GLY A 248 -7.82 1.73 29.38
N ASN A 249 -6.60 1.25 29.62
CA ASN A 249 -5.42 1.66 28.85
C ASN A 249 -5.59 1.23 27.40
N PHE A 250 -5.62 2.19 26.48
CA PHE A 250 -5.81 1.98 25.02
C PHE A 250 -4.89 0.90 24.44
N ILE A 251 -3.63 0.83 24.89
CA ILE A 251 -2.65 -0.17 24.46
C ILE A 251 -3.13 -1.58 24.81
N LYS A 252 -3.64 -1.80 26.04
CA LYS A 252 -4.18 -3.10 26.46
C LYS A 252 -5.44 -3.51 25.68
N GLU A 253 -6.30 -2.55 25.32
CA GLU A 253 -7.46 -2.85 24.49
C GLU A 253 -7.05 -3.20 23.07
N MET A 254 -6.02 -2.55 22.53
CA MET A 254 -5.45 -2.89 21.23
C MET A 254 -4.87 -4.32 21.22
N GLU A 255 -4.14 -4.73 22.26
CA GLU A 255 -3.65 -6.11 22.41
C GLU A 255 -4.80 -7.13 22.40
N LYS A 256 -5.90 -6.85 23.10
CA LYS A 256 -7.10 -7.70 23.08
C LYS A 256 -7.71 -7.83 21.66
N VAL A 257 -7.72 -6.75 20.89
CA VAL A 257 -8.18 -6.77 19.48
C VAL A 257 -7.28 -7.65 18.62
N LEU A 258 -5.96 -7.59 18.80
CA LEU A 258 -5.02 -8.45 18.09
C LEU A 258 -5.28 -9.94 18.36
N VAL A 259 -5.57 -10.30 19.63
CA VAL A 259 -5.95 -11.66 19.99
C VAL A 259 -7.30 -12.08 19.37
N LYS A 260 -8.32 -11.20 19.39
CA LYS A 260 -9.63 -11.48 18.77
C LYS A 260 -9.55 -11.72 17.26
N ARG A 261 -8.65 -11.03 16.54
CA ARG A 261 -8.43 -11.24 15.10
C ARG A 261 -8.04 -12.69 14.79
N GLN A 262 -7.28 -13.33 15.66
CA GLN A 262 -6.83 -14.70 15.46
C GLN A 262 -7.97 -15.74 15.52
N SER A 263 -9.03 -15.51 16.28
CA SER A 263 -10.16 -16.44 16.46
C SER A 263 -11.39 -16.12 15.62
N SER A 264 -11.30 -15.17 14.70
CA SER A 264 -12.42 -14.71 13.86
C SER A 264 -12.82 -15.73 12.78
N PHE A 265 -13.98 -15.52 12.14
CA PHE A 265 -14.45 -16.42 11.07
C PHE A 265 -13.58 -16.35 9.82
N VAL A 266 -13.51 -17.46 9.10
CA VAL A 266 -12.75 -17.56 7.84
C VAL A 266 -13.56 -16.95 6.70
N VAL A 267 -12.88 -16.19 5.84
CA VAL A 267 -13.48 -15.50 4.69
C VAL A 267 -12.94 -16.02 3.35
N GLN A 268 -11.82 -16.74 3.36
CA GLN A 268 -11.21 -17.35 2.18
C GLN A 268 -10.45 -18.61 2.56
N LEU A 269 -10.55 -19.63 1.73
CA LEU A 269 -9.67 -20.78 1.67
C LEU A 269 -8.99 -20.75 0.28
N LEU A 270 -7.67 -20.56 0.24
CA LEU A 270 -6.86 -20.72 -0.95
C LEU A 270 -6.10 -22.06 -0.85
N CYS A 271 -6.20 -22.93 -1.84
CA CYS A 271 -5.58 -24.26 -1.79
C CYS A 271 -5.17 -24.78 -3.16
N THR A 272 -4.27 -25.76 -3.16
CA THR A 272 -3.90 -26.48 -4.38
C THR A 272 -4.99 -27.53 -4.75
N SER A 273 -5.06 -27.90 -6.03
CA SER A 273 -6.13 -28.75 -6.60
C SER A 273 -6.00 -30.25 -6.30
N THR A 274 -5.19 -30.65 -5.32
CA THR A 274 -4.72 -32.04 -5.17
C THR A 274 -5.65 -32.99 -4.38
N SER A 275 -6.65 -32.48 -3.62
CA SER A 275 -7.53 -33.34 -2.81
C SER A 275 -8.91 -32.75 -2.53
N GLN A 276 -9.93 -33.27 -3.20
CA GLN A 276 -11.33 -32.89 -2.92
C GLN A 276 -11.79 -33.30 -1.51
N LYS A 277 -11.29 -34.41 -0.97
CA LYS A 277 -11.66 -34.86 0.39
C LYS A 277 -11.16 -33.90 1.46
N ILE A 278 -9.94 -33.36 1.29
CA ILE A 278 -9.40 -32.35 2.21
C ILE A 278 -10.18 -31.06 2.07
N VAL A 279 -10.52 -30.63 0.85
CA VAL A 279 -11.35 -29.44 0.59
C VAL A 279 -12.71 -29.57 1.29
N ASP A 280 -13.41 -30.68 1.13
CA ASP A 280 -14.71 -30.92 1.77
C ASP A 280 -14.61 -30.95 3.30
N PHE A 281 -13.54 -31.54 3.83
CA PHE A 281 -13.25 -31.53 5.26
C PHE A 281 -13.04 -30.11 5.79
N LEU A 282 -12.19 -29.32 5.12
CA LEU A 282 -11.92 -27.93 5.50
C LEU A 282 -13.16 -27.06 5.37
N LYS A 283 -13.93 -27.18 4.28
CA LYS A 283 -15.19 -26.48 4.07
C LYS A 283 -16.13 -26.65 5.26
N LYS A 284 -16.32 -27.91 5.70
CA LYS A 284 -17.18 -28.23 6.85
C LYS A 284 -16.64 -27.68 8.16
N LYS A 285 -15.33 -27.83 8.42
CA LYS A 285 -14.71 -27.42 9.69
C LYS A 285 -14.57 -25.92 9.83
N LEU A 286 -14.35 -25.22 8.75
CA LEU A 286 -14.19 -23.75 8.70
C LEU A 286 -15.53 -23.03 8.50
N ASN A 287 -16.62 -23.78 8.24
CA ASN A 287 -17.96 -23.24 7.98
C ASN A 287 -17.96 -22.17 6.87
N ILE A 288 -17.40 -22.54 5.71
CA ILE A 288 -17.30 -21.69 4.52
C ILE A 288 -18.09 -22.29 3.35
N GLU A 289 -18.47 -21.44 2.38
CA GLU A 289 -19.19 -21.84 1.19
C GLU A 289 -18.26 -22.08 0.00
N ASN A 290 -18.78 -22.63 -1.11
CA ASN A 290 -17.98 -22.85 -2.32
C ASN A 290 -17.40 -21.55 -2.89
N ASP A 291 -18.15 -20.43 -2.79
CA ASP A 291 -17.75 -19.11 -3.24
C ASP A 291 -16.51 -18.55 -2.48
N ASP A 292 -16.16 -19.17 -1.33
CA ASP A 292 -15.01 -18.80 -0.50
C ASP A 292 -13.77 -19.64 -0.76
N ILE A 293 -13.85 -20.67 -1.63
CA ILE A 293 -12.81 -21.65 -1.88
C ILE A 293 -12.15 -21.35 -3.23
N TYR A 294 -10.87 -21.01 -3.21
CA TYR A 294 -10.07 -20.68 -4.36
C TYR A 294 -9.02 -21.78 -4.60
N ILE A 295 -9.18 -22.51 -5.70
CA ILE A 295 -8.31 -23.61 -6.06
C ILE A 295 -7.34 -23.14 -7.15
N VAL A 296 -6.06 -23.39 -6.92
CA VAL A 296 -4.98 -23.01 -7.84
C VAL A 296 -4.05 -24.19 -8.13
N ASP A 297 -3.38 -24.13 -9.27
CA ASP A 297 -2.38 -25.10 -9.67
C ASP A 297 -0.97 -24.54 -9.45
N GLY A 298 -0.05 -25.42 -9.00
CA GLY A 298 1.35 -25.09 -8.78
C GLY A 298 1.61 -24.30 -7.49
N ILE A 299 2.39 -23.24 -7.57
CA ILE A 299 2.86 -22.47 -6.43
C ILE A 299 1.70 -21.70 -5.81
N LEU A 300 1.37 -22.00 -4.53
CA LEU A 300 0.25 -21.40 -3.83
C LEU A 300 0.47 -19.89 -3.60
N ASN A 301 1.67 -19.51 -3.18
CA ASN A 301 2.02 -18.13 -2.84
C ASN A 301 3.14 -17.60 -3.74
N PRO A 302 2.80 -16.83 -4.78
CA PRO A 302 3.80 -16.28 -5.69
C PRO A 302 4.84 -15.37 -5.04
N GLN A 303 4.56 -14.83 -3.85
CA GLN A 303 5.47 -13.92 -3.15
C GLN A 303 6.82 -14.58 -2.81
N VAL A 304 6.86 -15.90 -2.63
CA VAL A 304 8.10 -16.64 -2.33
C VAL A 304 9.16 -16.47 -3.43
N LEU A 305 8.74 -16.26 -4.67
CA LEU A 305 9.65 -16.06 -5.79
C LEU A 305 10.33 -14.68 -5.79
N MET A 306 9.87 -13.75 -4.95
CA MET A 306 10.53 -12.44 -4.82
C MET A 306 11.91 -12.54 -4.15
N ASP A 307 12.18 -13.60 -3.40
CA ASP A 307 13.49 -13.87 -2.81
C ASP A 307 14.57 -14.09 -3.89
N LEU A 308 14.16 -14.52 -5.09
CA LEU A 308 15.05 -14.63 -6.25
C LEU A 308 15.71 -13.30 -6.63
N ARG A 309 15.08 -12.16 -6.33
CA ARG A 309 15.64 -10.82 -6.57
C ARG A 309 16.97 -10.59 -5.82
N GLY A 310 17.18 -11.27 -4.70
CA GLY A 310 18.44 -11.24 -3.93
C GLY A 310 19.64 -11.87 -4.65
N THR A 311 19.40 -12.75 -5.62
CA THR A 311 20.45 -13.42 -6.39
C THR A 311 21.08 -12.50 -7.44
N SER A 312 22.28 -12.87 -7.93
CA SER A 312 22.95 -12.13 -9.02
C SER A 312 22.11 -12.11 -10.31
N GLU A 313 21.52 -13.26 -10.66
CA GLU A 313 20.65 -13.42 -11.82
C GLU A 313 19.37 -12.58 -11.67
N GLY A 314 18.70 -12.70 -10.53
CA GLY A 314 17.44 -11.99 -10.27
C GLY A 314 17.59 -10.48 -10.29
N ARG A 315 18.68 -9.91 -9.78
CA ARG A 315 18.95 -8.46 -9.84
C ARG A 315 19.02 -7.96 -11.28
N ASN A 316 19.62 -8.72 -12.18
CA ASN A 316 19.75 -8.34 -13.59
C ASN A 316 18.43 -8.46 -14.39
N LEU A 317 17.41 -9.09 -13.81
CA LEU A 317 16.08 -9.26 -14.41
C LEU A 317 15.04 -8.23 -13.92
N GLY A 318 15.46 -7.26 -13.10
CA GLY A 318 14.64 -6.13 -12.64
C GLY A 318 14.83 -4.87 -13.49
N PHE A 319 14.12 -3.82 -13.13
CA PHE A 319 14.38 -2.49 -13.68
C PHE A 319 15.82 -2.04 -13.35
N SER A 320 16.46 -1.35 -14.28
CA SER A 320 17.65 -0.55 -13.94
C SER A 320 17.30 0.48 -12.85
N GLU A 321 18.18 0.65 -11.90
CA GLU A 321 17.94 1.63 -10.83
C GLU A 321 17.87 3.04 -11.43
N TRP A 322 16.86 3.80 -10.99
CA TRP A 322 16.79 5.22 -11.23
C TRP A 322 17.42 5.95 -10.05
N GLU A 323 18.30 6.87 -10.35
CA GLU A 323 18.91 7.73 -9.35
C GLU A 323 17.85 8.65 -8.70
N HIS A 324 17.96 8.85 -7.40
CA HIS A 324 17.15 9.81 -6.64
C HIS A 324 18.00 11.08 -6.48
N PHE A 325 17.73 12.10 -7.29
CA PHE A 325 18.54 13.31 -7.33
C PHE A 325 18.36 14.14 -6.08
N TYR A 326 19.46 14.69 -5.54
CA TYR A 326 19.31 15.66 -4.47
C TYR A 326 18.70 16.95 -5.04
N PRO A 327 17.67 17.56 -4.38
CA PRO A 327 16.98 18.72 -4.96
C PRO A 327 17.93 19.92 -5.09
N VAL A 328 17.99 20.48 -6.27
CA VAL A 328 18.83 21.65 -6.58
C VAL A 328 18.46 22.88 -5.75
N SER A 329 17.21 22.97 -5.33
CA SER A 329 16.66 24.06 -4.50
C SER A 329 17.07 24.00 -3.03
N LEU A 330 17.58 22.87 -2.54
CA LEU A 330 18.06 22.69 -1.16
C LEU A 330 19.50 22.18 -1.17
N PRO A 331 20.51 23.05 -1.30
CA PRO A 331 21.89 22.65 -1.35
C PRO A 331 22.28 21.81 -0.12
N LYS A 332 22.97 20.70 -0.33
CA LYS A 332 23.31 19.75 0.73
C LYS A 332 24.26 20.34 1.77
N GLU A 333 25.12 21.22 1.33
CA GLU A 333 26.20 21.83 2.11
C GLU A 333 25.76 23.06 2.92
N GLU A 334 24.57 23.61 2.63
CA GLU A 334 24.09 24.84 3.23
C GLU A 334 22.96 24.57 4.25
N PRO A 335 22.82 25.40 5.30
CA PRO A 335 21.68 25.39 6.19
C PRO A 335 20.39 25.74 5.43
N TYR A 336 19.33 24.96 5.62
CA TYR A 336 18.05 25.20 4.94
C TYR A 336 17.33 26.45 5.40
N TRP A 337 17.67 26.96 6.58
CA TRP A 337 17.02 28.15 7.16
C TRP A 337 17.12 29.36 6.23
N ASP A 338 18.27 29.58 5.60
CA ASP A 338 18.50 30.72 4.72
C ASP A 338 17.72 30.60 3.40
N VAL A 339 17.66 29.41 2.83
CA VAL A 339 16.85 29.15 1.63
C VAL A 339 15.37 29.37 1.92
N LEU A 340 14.87 28.71 3.00
CA LEU A 340 13.45 28.68 3.33
C LEU A 340 12.90 30.04 3.84
N ARG A 341 13.78 30.95 4.28
CA ARG A 341 13.36 32.33 4.58
C ARG A 341 12.96 33.11 3.32
N ASN A 342 13.50 32.73 2.18
CA ASN A 342 13.37 33.50 0.93
C ASN A 342 12.41 32.87 -0.09
N GLU A 343 12.27 31.54 -0.11
CA GLU A 343 11.42 30.85 -1.07
C GLU A 343 10.80 29.56 -0.49
N ASP A 344 9.62 29.23 -0.97
CA ASP A 344 9.02 27.91 -0.75
C ASP A 344 9.72 26.87 -1.61
N VAL A 345 9.92 25.66 -1.07
CA VAL A 345 10.59 24.58 -1.80
C VAL A 345 9.68 23.35 -1.91
N LEU A 346 9.47 22.92 -3.16
CA LEU A 346 8.80 21.66 -3.49
C LEU A 346 9.83 20.52 -3.51
N LEU A 347 9.45 19.38 -2.93
CA LEU A 347 10.18 18.12 -3.07
C LEU A 347 9.26 17.08 -3.72
N HIS A 348 9.74 16.42 -4.78
CA HIS A 348 9.00 15.40 -5.51
C HIS A 348 9.72 14.04 -5.43
N VAL A 349 9.39 13.26 -4.40
CA VAL A 349 9.90 11.89 -4.27
C VAL A 349 9.13 10.94 -5.20
N PRO A 350 9.75 9.84 -5.68
CA PRO A 350 11.12 9.40 -5.47
C PRO A 350 12.11 9.92 -6.54
N TYR A 351 11.70 10.82 -7.43
CA TYR A 351 12.59 11.41 -8.43
C TYR A 351 13.68 12.25 -7.76
N GLU A 352 13.30 12.96 -6.71
CA GLU A 352 14.25 13.59 -5.80
C GLU A 352 14.43 12.74 -4.54
N SER A 353 15.60 12.84 -3.91
CA SER A 353 15.92 12.14 -2.67
C SER A 353 15.04 12.62 -1.51
N TYR A 354 14.71 11.72 -0.60
CA TYR A 354 14.03 12.03 0.68
C TYR A 354 15.01 12.59 1.73
N ASP A 355 16.31 12.54 1.49
CA ASP A 355 17.36 12.99 2.43
C ASP A 355 17.16 14.42 2.94
N PRO A 356 16.64 15.39 2.15
CA PRO A 356 16.35 16.73 2.66
C PRO A 356 15.40 16.76 3.85
N VAL A 357 14.38 15.88 3.89
CA VAL A 357 13.46 15.81 5.03
C VAL A 357 14.19 15.27 6.27
N ILE A 358 15.03 14.27 6.10
CA ILE A 358 15.85 13.70 7.19
C ILE A 358 16.84 14.77 7.70
N LYS A 359 17.55 15.43 6.78
CA LYS A 359 18.50 16.51 7.12
C LYS A 359 17.80 17.64 7.85
N PHE A 360 16.65 18.09 7.41
CA PHE A 360 15.89 19.16 8.05
C PHE A 360 15.57 18.85 9.53
N ILE A 361 15.18 17.61 9.84
CA ILE A 361 14.91 17.19 11.22
C ILE A 361 16.21 17.05 12.01
N THR A 362 17.29 16.53 11.38
CA THR A 362 18.59 16.34 12.02
C THR A 362 19.24 17.69 12.33
N ASP A 363 19.25 18.61 11.38
CA ASP A 363 19.75 19.97 11.59
C ASP A 363 18.96 20.68 12.69
N ALA A 364 17.62 20.53 12.69
CA ALA A 364 16.78 21.07 13.76
C ALA A 364 17.10 20.48 15.13
N ALA A 365 17.51 19.22 15.20
CA ALA A 365 17.90 18.59 16.45
C ALA A 365 19.24 19.12 16.99
N GLU A 366 20.13 19.57 16.13
CA GLU A 366 21.48 20.03 16.46
C GLU A 366 21.59 21.54 16.63
N ASP A 367 20.80 22.33 15.91
CA ASP A 367 20.86 23.79 15.90
C ASP A 367 20.40 24.38 17.26
N GLU A 368 21.29 25.11 17.95
CA GLU A 368 21.03 25.72 19.26
C GLU A 368 19.88 26.73 19.25
N ASN A 369 19.61 27.35 18.10
CA ASN A 369 18.52 28.32 17.96
C ASN A 369 17.14 27.66 17.78
N VAL A 370 17.07 26.35 17.54
CA VAL A 370 15.79 25.63 17.48
C VAL A 370 15.25 25.40 18.88
N LEU A 371 14.04 25.88 19.13
CA LEU A 371 13.36 25.84 20.43
C LEU A 371 12.42 24.62 20.53
N SER A 372 11.72 24.30 19.44
CA SER A 372 10.73 23.22 19.47
C SER A 372 10.56 22.53 18.11
N ILE A 373 10.22 21.24 18.15
CA ILE A 373 9.84 20.43 16.99
C ILE A 373 8.49 19.78 17.26
N LYS A 374 7.50 19.98 16.38
CA LYS A 374 6.19 19.33 16.43
C LYS A 374 5.96 18.52 15.16
N MET A 375 5.49 17.27 15.29
CA MET A 375 5.37 16.38 14.15
C MET A 375 4.22 15.37 14.30
N THR A 376 3.61 14.99 13.17
CA THR A 376 2.71 13.83 13.11
C THR A 376 3.44 12.61 12.57
N LEU A 377 3.27 11.43 13.18
CA LEU A 377 3.84 10.17 12.71
C LEU A 377 2.77 9.10 12.56
N TYR A 378 2.74 8.44 11.40
CA TYR A 378 1.78 7.39 11.07
C TYR A 378 2.44 6.03 10.82
N ARG A 379 3.51 5.97 10.01
CA ARG A 379 4.30 4.77 9.67
C ARG A 379 5.73 5.18 9.40
N THR A 380 6.63 4.96 10.34
CA THR A 380 8.04 5.40 10.20
C THR A 380 9.01 4.32 9.71
N GLY A 381 8.65 3.05 9.83
CA GLY A 381 9.55 1.93 9.56
C GLY A 381 10.48 1.61 10.74
N ASN A 382 11.19 0.47 10.66
CA ASN A 382 12.17 0.04 11.67
C ASN A 382 13.43 0.90 11.55
N ASN A 383 14.07 1.22 12.70
CA ASN A 383 15.32 2.00 12.79
C ASN A 383 15.26 3.30 11.98
N SER A 384 14.16 4.06 12.15
CA SER A 384 13.96 5.30 11.42
C SER A 384 14.94 6.40 11.85
N PRO A 385 15.70 7.03 10.93
CA PRO A 385 16.56 8.16 11.24
C PRO A 385 15.76 9.35 11.82
N ILE A 386 14.47 9.44 11.51
CA ILE A 386 13.57 10.45 12.06
C ILE A 386 13.40 10.26 13.57
N ILE A 387 13.14 9.02 14.03
CA ILE A 387 13.03 8.71 15.46
C ILE A 387 14.33 9.05 16.19
N SER A 388 15.47 8.68 15.62
CA SER A 388 16.79 8.99 16.18
C SER A 388 17.04 10.50 16.31
N ALA A 389 16.66 11.29 15.28
CA ALA A 389 16.80 12.73 15.29
C ALA A 389 15.88 13.41 16.34
N LEU A 390 14.63 12.94 16.48
CA LEU A 390 13.70 13.46 17.50
C LEU A 390 14.17 13.18 18.94
N LYS A 391 14.73 11.98 19.19
CA LYS A 391 15.38 11.63 20.47
C LYS A 391 16.56 12.54 20.75
N LYS A 392 17.41 12.78 19.76
CA LYS A 392 18.56 13.68 19.89
C LYS A 392 18.11 15.13 20.18
N ALA A 393 17.04 15.60 19.54
CA ALA A 393 16.48 16.91 19.80
C ALA A 393 16.02 17.06 21.27
N ALA A 394 15.32 16.07 21.80
CA ALA A 394 14.90 16.07 23.20
C ALA A 394 16.10 16.03 24.16
N ALA A 395 17.10 15.19 23.88
CA ALA A 395 18.35 15.13 24.65
C ALA A 395 19.13 16.46 24.63
N ASN A 396 19.04 17.23 23.54
CA ASN A 396 19.60 18.58 23.43
C ASN A 396 18.72 19.68 24.08
N GLY A 397 17.71 19.30 24.88
CA GLY A 397 16.87 20.21 25.66
C GLY A 397 15.77 20.92 24.83
N LYS A 398 15.50 20.51 23.59
CA LYS A 398 14.42 21.10 22.77
C LYS A 398 13.07 20.53 23.18
N GLN A 399 12.02 21.34 23.07
CA GLN A 399 10.66 20.87 23.25
C GLN A 399 10.23 20.05 22.01
N VAL A 400 10.11 18.74 22.14
CA VAL A 400 9.67 17.86 21.07
C VAL A 400 8.30 17.29 21.39
N CYS A 401 7.34 17.48 20.47
CA CYS A 401 5.99 16.95 20.58
C CYS A 401 5.64 16.12 19.33
N VAL A 402 5.28 14.87 19.52
CA VAL A 402 4.96 13.95 18.42
C VAL A 402 3.56 13.37 18.60
N LEU A 403 2.70 13.62 17.62
CA LEU A 403 1.40 12.97 17.53
C LEU A 403 1.53 11.64 16.79
N VAL A 404 1.28 10.54 17.53
CA VAL A 404 1.46 9.18 17.03
C VAL A 404 0.12 8.53 16.74
N GLU A 405 -0.06 7.99 15.54
CA GLU A 405 -1.25 7.20 15.18
C GLU A 405 -1.00 5.72 15.44
N LEU A 406 -1.53 5.20 16.55
CA LEU A 406 -1.40 3.78 16.91
C LEU A 406 -2.30 2.85 16.10
N LYS A 407 -3.40 3.37 15.53
CA LYS A 407 -4.39 2.58 14.77
C LYS A 407 -3.99 2.36 13.31
N ALA A 408 -2.67 2.44 12.99
CA ALA A 408 -2.18 2.10 11.65
C ALA A 408 -2.28 0.58 11.46
N ARG A 409 -3.27 0.14 10.66
CA ARG A 409 -3.61 -1.27 10.47
C ARG A 409 -2.39 -2.11 10.07
N PHE A 410 -2.16 -3.20 10.80
CA PHE A 410 -1.02 -4.13 10.67
C PHE A 410 0.37 -3.57 11.10
N ASP A 411 0.43 -2.34 11.61
CA ASP A 411 1.64 -1.74 12.17
C ASP A 411 1.47 -1.37 13.65
N GLU A 412 0.38 -1.82 14.28
CA GLU A 412 0.00 -1.41 15.64
C GLU A 412 1.09 -1.70 16.67
N GLU A 413 1.60 -2.95 16.74
CA GLU A 413 2.65 -3.36 17.68
C GLU A 413 3.94 -2.54 17.49
N ARG A 414 4.31 -2.30 16.24
CA ARG A 414 5.50 -1.52 15.90
C ARG A 414 5.37 -0.07 16.33
N ASN A 415 4.19 0.52 16.09
CA ASN A 415 3.93 1.91 16.46
C ASN A 415 3.94 2.11 17.98
N ILE A 416 3.48 1.13 18.74
CA ILE A 416 3.59 1.13 20.21
C ILE A 416 5.06 1.09 20.65
N GLY A 417 5.87 0.24 20.03
CA GLY A 417 7.28 0.07 20.39
C GLY A 417 8.09 1.37 20.29
N TRP A 418 8.06 2.02 19.11
CA TRP A 418 8.82 3.26 18.94
C TRP A 418 8.19 4.48 19.65
N ALA A 419 6.87 4.47 19.94
CA ALA A 419 6.27 5.49 20.78
C ALA A 419 6.82 5.45 22.21
N ASN A 420 6.93 4.26 22.80
CA ASN A 420 7.56 4.07 24.12
C ASN A 420 9.05 4.49 24.10
N GLU A 421 9.75 4.25 22.99
CA GLU A 421 11.13 4.66 22.81
C GLU A 421 11.27 6.21 22.80
N LEU A 422 10.36 6.92 22.16
CA LEU A 422 10.32 8.38 22.17
C LEU A 422 10.02 8.96 23.56
N GLU A 423 9.02 8.41 24.26
CA GLU A 423 8.68 8.85 25.63
C GLU A 423 9.87 8.66 26.59
N SER A 424 10.53 7.51 26.49
CA SER A 424 11.72 7.22 27.31
C SER A 424 12.88 8.18 27.07
N ALA A 425 12.91 8.82 25.89
CA ALA A 425 13.90 9.84 25.52
C ALA A 425 13.48 11.28 25.89
N GLY A 426 12.33 11.48 26.57
CA GLY A 426 11.83 12.78 26.99
C GLY A 426 11.02 13.53 25.94
N VAL A 427 10.58 12.86 24.87
CA VAL A 427 9.67 13.41 23.85
C VAL A 427 8.24 13.38 24.40
N THR A 428 7.49 14.47 24.25
CA THR A 428 6.05 14.47 24.52
C THR A 428 5.33 13.72 23.41
N VAL A 429 4.80 12.54 23.70
CA VAL A 429 4.03 11.72 22.78
C VAL A 429 2.55 11.88 23.04
N VAL A 430 1.79 12.20 22.00
CA VAL A 430 0.32 12.27 22.03
C VAL A 430 -0.23 11.10 21.21
N TYR A 431 -1.05 10.26 21.83
CA TYR A 431 -1.61 9.05 21.23
C TYR A 431 -2.97 9.35 20.57
N GLY A 432 -2.94 9.76 19.31
CA GLY A 432 -4.15 9.93 18.49
C GLY A 432 -5.22 10.85 19.08
N LEU A 433 -6.39 10.84 18.47
CA LEU A 433 -7.60 11.51 18.95
C LEU A 433 -8.70 10.48 19.16
N VAL A 434 -9.53 10.67 20.18
CA VAL A 434 -10.72 9.83 20.41
C VAL A 434 -11.62 9.89 19.16
N ASN A 435 -12.03 8.74 18.65
CA ASN A 435 -12.90 8.57 17.47
C ASN A 435 -12.36 9.11 16.13
N LEU A 436 -11.18 9.73 16.08
CA LEU A 436 -10.56 10.21 14.85
C LEU A 436 -9.19 9.58 14.64
N LYS A 437 -8.92 9.19 13.38
CA LYS A 437 -7.63 8.66 12.98
C LYS A 437 -6.78 9.77 12.37
N VAL A 438 -5.57 9.98 12.90
CA VAL A 438 -4.70 11.05 12.40
C VAL A 438 -3.92 10.55 11.18
N HIS A 439 -4.13 11.23 10.04
CA HIS A 439 -3.46 10.89 8.78
C HIS A 439 -2.79 12.10 8.12
N ALA A 440 -2.85 13.27 8.72
CA ALA A 440 -2.12 14.47 8.28
C ALA A 440 -0.60 14.26 8.35
N LYS A 441 0.15 14.83 7.42
CA LYS A 441 1.61 14.79 7.38
C LYS A 441 2.13 16.22 7.47
N ILE A 442 2.50 16.61 8.69
CA ILE A 442 2.99 17.94 9.01
C ILE A 442 4.13 17.86 10.03
N LEU A 443 5.14 18.65 9.80
CA LEU A 443 6.27 18.89 10.68
C LEU A 443 6.46 20.42 10.80
N MET A 444 6.62 20.91 12.02
CA MET A 444 6.90 22.31 12.30
C MET A 444 8.12 22.43 13.21
N VAL A 445 9.09 23.21 12.79
CA VAL A 445 10.27 23.58 13.56
C VAL A 445 10.14 25.05 13.96
N ILE A 446 10.27 25.35 15.25
CA ILE A 446 10.23 26.69 15.81
C ILE A 446 11.66 27.09 16.14
N ARG A 447 12.16 28.14 15.48
CA ARG A 447 13.56 28.59 15.56
C ARG A 447 13.60 30.08 15.89
N LYS A 448 14.56 30.47 16.69
CA LYS A 448 14.89 31.87 16.91
C LYS A 448 15.86 32.34 15.82
N ASP A 449 15.38 33.18 14.90
CA ASP A 449 16.15 33.80 13.84
C ASP A 449 16.44 35.25 14.27
N ASP A 450 17.65 35.50 14.74
CA ASP A 450 18.04 36.78 15.34
C ASP A 450 17.07 37.16 16.49
N ASP A 451 16.26 38.19 16.34
CA ASP A 451 15.26 38.63 17.33
C ASP A 451 13.83 38.13 17.04
N ILE A 452 13.63 37.35 16.01
CA ILE A 452 12.30 36.85 15.56
C ILE A 452 12.19 35.34 15.75
N VAL A 453 11.08 34.92 16.35
CA VAL A 453 10.73 33.46 16.38
C VAL A 453 10.00 33.11 15.09
N ARG A 454 10.67 32.31 14.25
CA ARG A 454 10.15 31.86 12.97
C ARG A 454 9.72 30.38 13.04
N ARG A 455 8.67 30.07 12.29
CA ARG A 455 8.16 28.71 12.14
C ARG A 455 8.45 28.23 10.74
N TYR A 456 9.17 27.12 10.65
CA TYR A 456 9.48 26.40 9.43
C TYR A 456 8.56 25.21 9.34
N VAL A 457 7.75 25.10 8.29
CA VAL A 457 6.72 24.09 8.16
C VAL A 457 7.04 23.21 6.94
N HIS A 458 6.93 21.89 7.15
CA HIS A 458 6.94 20.92 6.06
C HIS A 458 5.59 20.19 6.04
N LEU A 459 4.94 20.22 4.88
CA LEU A 459 3.65 19.59 4.61
C LEU A 459 3.82 18.55 3.49
N SER A 460 3.21 17.38 3.62
CA SER A 460 3.40 16.31 2.64
C SER A 460 2.12 15.56 2.29
N THR A 461 2.03 15.08 1.05
CA THR A 461 1.01 14.11 0.65
C THR A 461 1.36 12.69 1.11
N GLY A 462 2.66 12.40 1.33
CA GLY A 462 3.22 11.11 1.71
C GLY A 462 3.66 11.01 3.16
N ASN A 463 3.76 9.79 3.66
CA ASN A 463 4.18 9.52 5.05
C ASN A 463 5.66 9.85 5.28
N TYR A 464 6.00 10.14 6.55
CA TYR A 464 7.37 10.29 7.01
C TYR A 464 8.08 8.93 7.13
N ASN A 465 8.38 8.31 5.98
CA ASN A 465 9.01 7.00 5.92
C ASN A 465 10.03 6.93 4.76
N PRO A 466 11.35 6.92 5.07
CA PRO A 466 12.40 6.92 4.05
C PRO A 466 12.37 5.72 3.09
N LYS A 467 11.83 4.57 3.54
CA LYS A 467 11.73 3.37 2.69
C LYS A 467 10.61 3.51 1.65
N THR A 468 9.42 3.95 2.09
CA THR A 468 8.30 4.14 1.16
C THR A 468 8.51 5.33 0.24
N ALA A 469 9.23 6.36 0.67
CA ALA A 469 9.59 7.52 -0.14
C ALA A 469 10.46 7.18 -1.38
N LYS A 470 11.10 6.00 -1.40
CA LYS A 470 11.81 5.49 -2.58
C LYS A 470 10.92 4.76 -3.59
N LEU A 471 9.68 4.45 -3.19
CA LEU A 471 8.76 3.63 -3.98
C LEU A 471 7.46 4.37 -4.35
N TYR A 472 7.09 5.39 -3.57
CA TYR A 472 5.85 6.14 -3.71
C TYR A 472 6.12 7.51 -4.29
N SER A 473 5.33 7.90 -5.30
CA SER A 473 5.38 9.25 -5.86
C SER A 473 4.52 10.19 -5.00
N ASP A 474 5.21 11.07 -4.25
CA ASP A 474 4.59 12.04 -3.36
C ASP A 474 5.20 13.43 -3.54
N LEU A 475 4.44 14.45 -3.16
CA LEU A 475 4.87 15.84 -3.15
C LEU A 475 4.88 16.37 -1.73
N SER A 476 5.88 17.17 -1.41
CA SER A 476 5.92 17.91 -0.15
C SER A 476 6.44 19.34 -0.33
N LEU A 477 6.01 20.20 0.57
CA LEU A 477 6.31 21.63 0.57
C LEU A 477 7.03 22.02 1.85
N PHE A 478 8.19 22.66 1.72
CA PHE A 478 8.83 23.42 2.79
C PHE A 478 8.46 24.90 2.66
N THR A 479 7.99 25.52 3.71
CA THR A 479 7.55 26.93 3.70
C THR A 479 7.74 27.62 5.04
N THR A 480 7.93 28.91 5.00
CA THR A 480 7.84 29.83 6.17
C THR A 480 6.71 30.82 6.04
N ASN A 481 5.79 30.59 5.08
CA ASN A 481 4.61 31.46 4.90
C ASN A 481 3.88 31.64 6.21
N GLN A 482 3.65 32.89 6.61
CA GLN A 482 3.14 33.26 7.92
C GLN A 482 1.74 32.69 8.20
N ASN A 483 0.86 32.70 7.20
CA ASN A 483 -0.50 32.17 7.34
C ASN A 483 -0.49 30.65 7.53
N ILE A 484 0.26 29.94 6.68
CA ILE A 484 0.43 28.47 6.80
C ILE A 484 1.08 28.11 8.15
N ALA A 485 2.09 28.88 8.58
CA ALA A 485 2.81 28.64 9.84
C ALA A 485 1.93 28.92 11.07
N SER A 486 1.06 29.93 11.00
CA SER A 486 0.06 30.20 12.04
C SER A 486 -0.98 29.10 12.12
N ASP A 487 -1.52 28.67 10.97
CA ASP A 487 -2.47 27.56 10.90
C ASP A 487 -1.86 26.24 11.39
N ALA A 488 -0.58 25.98 11.09
CA ALA A 488 0.15 24.82 11.62
C ALA A 488 0.22 24.84 13.15
N THR A 489 0.39 26.01 13.76
CA THR A 489 0.35 26.16 15.22
C THR A 489 -1.04 25.85 15.77
N LEU A 490 -2.09 26.41 15.17
CA LEU A 490 -3.48 26.13 15.55
C LEU A 490 -3.83 24.66 15.36
N PHE A 491 -3.41 24.06 14.26
CA PHE A 491 -3.58 22.63 14.02
C PHE A 491 -3.00 21.78 15.15
N PHE A 492 -1.73 22.00 15.53
CA PHE A 492 -1.14 21.25 16.64
C PHE A 492 -1.89 21.49 17.95
N ASN A 493 -2.30 22.71 18.25
CA ASN A 493 -3.07 22.99 19.47
C ASN A 493 -4.41 22.25 19.49
N MET A 494 -5.12 22.17 18.35
CA MET A 494 -6.38 21.43 18.22
C MET A 494 -6.21 19.91 18.38
N VAL A 495 -5.10 19.34 17.86
CA VAL A 495 -4.92 17.89 17.87
C VAL A 495 -4.16 17.37 19.10
N THR A 496 -3.52 18.22 19.88
CA THR A 496 -2.76 17.83 21.09
C THR A 496 -3.38 18.35 22.39
N GLY A 497 -4.36 19.25 22.33
CA GLY A 497 -4.97 19.90 23.50
C GLY A 497 -6.48 19.86 23.46
N TYR A 498 -7.10 20.41 24.49
CA TYR A 498 -8.55 20.68 24.61
C TYR A 498 -8.88 22.07 24.08
N SER A 499 -8.49 22.36 22.82
CA SER A 499 -8.83 23.65 22.21
C SER A 499 -10.07 23.48 21.34
N ASP A 500 -10.95 24.48 21.38
CA ASP A 500 -12.08 24.55 20.46
C ASP A 500 -11.57 24.58 19.01
N VAL A 501 -12.45 24.17 18.09
CA VAL A 501 -12.17 24.22 16.67
C VAL A 501 -11.88 25.66 16.26
N GLN A 502 -10.65 25.90 15.79
CA GLN A 502 -10.22 27.20 15.28
C GLN A 502 -10.39 27.24 13.75
N GLU A 503 -10.82 28.38 13.24
CA GLU A 503 -10.84 28.62 11.81
C GLU A 503 -9.40 28.81 11.28
N LEU A 504 -9.02 28.00 10.28
CA LEU A 504 -7.73 28.10 9.63
C LEU A 504 -7.84 28.98 8.40
N SER A 505 -6.87 29.85 8.18
CA SER A 505 -6.90 30.85 7.11
C SER A 505 -6.48 30.32 5.74
N SER A 506 -5.51 29.43 5.71
CA SER A 506 -4.90 28.86 4.49
C SER A 506 -5.01 27.34 4.44
N LEU A 507 -4.76 26.65 5.56
CA LEU A 507 -4.92 25.22 5.66
C LEU A 507 -6.39 24.84 5.76
N ASN A 508 -6.73 23.68 5.20
CA ASN A 508 -8.04 23.07 5.41
C ASN A 508 -7.85 21.72 6.09
N MET A 509 -8.65 21.44 7.11
CA MET A 509 -8.55 20.24 7.92
C MET A 509 -9.83 19.40 7.82
N ALA A 510 -9.70 18.10 7.62
CA ALA A 510 -10.81 17.17 7.83
C ALA A 510 -10.83 16.74 9.31
N PRO A 511 -12.03 16.46 9.88
CA PRO A 511 -13.37 16.46 9.24
C PRO A 511 -14.07 17.83 9.20
N ILE A 512 -13.37 18.92 9.45
CA ILE A 512 -13.95 20.26 9.70
C ILE A 512 -14.28 20.98 8.39
N SER A 513 -13.27 21.22 7.51
CA SER A 513 -13.40 22.16 6.40
C SER A 513 -13.05 21.62 5.02
N ILE A 514 -12.33 20.49 4.88
CA ILE A 514 -11.92 20.02 3.53
C ILE A 514 -13.12 19.72 2.65
N LYS A 515 -14.15 19.03 3.17
CA LYS A 515 -15.33 18.67 2.39
C LYS A 515 -16.09 19.90 1.89
N SER A 516 -16.41 20.84 2.78
CA SER A 516 -17.11 22.08 2.41
C SER A 516 -16.30 22.89 1.41
N LYS A 517 -15.00 23.08 1.66
CA LYS A 517 -14.10 23.77 0.73
C LYS A 517 -14.07 23.15 -0.67
N LEU A 518 -14.02 21.82 -0.78
CA LEU A 518 -14.07 21.12 -2.07
C LEU A 518 -15.40 21.38 -2.80
N LEU A 519 -16.52 21.29 -2.10
CA LEU A 519 -17.85 21.52 -2.68
C LEU A 519 -17.99 22.98 -3.14
N ASP A 520 -17.50 23.94 -2.35
CA ASP A 520 -17.50 25.37 -2.69
C ASP A 520 -16.63 25.65 -3.93
N MET A 521 -15.45 25.05 -4.03
CA MET A 521 -14.59 25.20 -5.20
C MET A 521 -15.22 24.60 -6.46
N ILE A 522 -15.85 23.43 -6.35
CA ILE A 522 -16.59 22.83 -7.48
C ILE A 522 -17.77 23.72 -7.90
N GLN A 523 -18.54 24.25 -6.93
CA GLN A 523 -19.65 25.16 -7.22
C GLN A 523 -19.15 26.45 -7.88
N ARG A 524 -18.05 27.00 -7.42
CA ARG A 524 -17.41 28.18 -8.02
C ARG A 524 -16.99 27.96 -9.47
N GLU A 525 -16.49 26.76 -9.83
CA GLU A 525 -16.21 26.42 -11.23
C GLU A 525 -17.48 26.40 -12.07
N ILE A 526 -18.60 25.91 -11.51
CA ILE A 526 -19.91 25.96 -12.16
C ILE A 526 -20.34 27.41 -12.43
N ASP A 527 -20.27 28.25 -11.40
CA ASP A 527 -20.73 29.64 -11.46
C ASP A 527 -19.91 30.51 -12.42
N LYS A 528 -18.60 30.19 -12.57
CA LYS A 528 -17.68 30.91 -13.48
C LYS A 528 -17.56 30.31 -14.87
N SER A 529 -18.14 29.13 -15.12
CA SER A 529 -18.07 28.44 -16.41
C SER A 529 -18.97 29.13 -17.44
N THR A 530 -18.42 29.44 -18.63
CA THR A 530 -19.17 29.91 -19.77
C THR A 530 -18.88 29.04 -21.01
N LYS A 531 -19.62 29.23 -22.09
CA LYS A 531 -19.34 28.49 -23.34
C LYS A 531 -17.99 28.89 -23.97
N GLU A 532 -17.61 30.15 -23.80
CA GLU A 532 -16.36 30.73 -24.33
C GLU A 532 -15.14 30.41 -23.40
N ASN A 533 -15.39 30.28 -22.14
CA ASN A 533 -14.35 29.92 -21.15
C ASN A 533 -14.92 28.88 -20.16
N PRO A 534 -14.96 27.59 -20.57
CA PRO A 534 -15.48 26.53 -19.72
C PRO A 534 -14.57 26.32 -18.51
N GLY A 535 -15.18 26.15 -17.32
CA GLY A 535 -14.44 25.83 -16.10
C GLY A 535 -13.63 24.54 -16.25
N LEU A 536 -12.56 24.41 -15.47
CA LEU A 536 -11.65 23.25 -15.53
C LEU A 536 -11.27 22.77 -14.13
N ILE A 537 -11.58 21.52 -13.84
CA ILE A 537 -11.13 20.80 -12.65
C ILE A 537 -10.16 19.69 -13.07
N ILE A 538 -8.96 19.68 -12.50
CA ILE A 538 -8.01 18.57 -12.69
C ILE A 538 -7.64 18.03 -11.31
N ALA A 539 -7.90 16.74 -11.07
CA ALA A 539 -7.58 16.15 -9.77
C ALA A 539 -6.87 14.80 -9.90
N LYS A 540 -5.82 14.63 -9.12
CA LYS A 540 -5.11 13.37 -8.93
C LYS A 540 -5.27 12.90 -7.49
N MET A 541 -5.65 11.63 -7.32
CA MET A 541 -5.88 11.02 -6.01
C MET A 541 -5.78 9.49 -6.08
N ASN A 542 -5.78 8.83 -4.91
CA ASN A 542 -5.80 7.36 -4.92
C ASN A 542 -7.21 6.78 -5.04
N SER A 543 -8.22 7.45 -4.47
CA SER A 543 -9.59 6.94 -4.49
C SER A 543 -10.62 8.06 -4.51
N LEU A 544 -11.71 7.84 -5.26
CA LEU A 544 -12.87 8.72 -5.36
C LEU A 544 -14.13 7.91 -5.02
N THR A 545 -14.65 8.09 -3.80
CA THR A 545 -15.82 7.32 -3.30
C THR A 545 -16.80 8.15 -2.49
N HIS A 546 -16.59 9.48 -2.36
CA HIS A 546 -17.48 10.35 -1.62
C HIS A 546 -18.65 10.78 -2.50
N GLU A 547 -19.87 10.36 -2.15
CA GLU A 547 -21.06 10.60 -2.96
C GLU A 547 -21.35 12.08 -3.23
N ASP A 548 -21.31 12.95 -2.19
CA ASP A 548 -21.60 14.36 -2.36
C ASP A 548 -20.61 15.02 -3.33
N VAL A 549 -19.32 14.66 -3.25
CA VAL A 549 -18.30 15.14 -4.17
C VAL A 549 -18.56 14.63 -5.59
N ILE A 550 -18.90 13.35 -5.77
CA ILE A 550 -19.24 12.78 -7.07
C ILE A 550 -20.49 13.48 -7.66
N LYS A 551 -21.52 13.68 -6.83
CA LYS A 551 -22.74 14.42 -7.26
C LYS A 551 -22.43 15.86 -7.68
N ALA A 552 -21.53 16.55 -6.97
CA ALA A 552 -21.07 17.89 -7.33
C ALA A 552 -20.30 17.90 -8.66
N LEU A 553 -19.43 16.90 -8.90
CA LEU A 553 -18.74 16.74 -10.20
C LEU A 553 -19.70 16.46 -11.35
N TYR A 554 -20.77 15.69 -11.13
CA TYR A 554 -21.81 15.49 -12.15
C TYR A 554 -22.54 16.81 -12.47
N LYS A 555 -22.88 17.61 -11.44
CA LYS A 555 -23.46 18.94 -11.65
C LYS A 555 -22.51 19.85 -12.45
N ALA A 556 -21.22 19.82 -12.11
CA ALA A 556 -20.20 20.58 -12.83
C ALA A 556 -20.13 20.16 -14.31
N SER A 557 -20.13 18.85 -14.60
CA SER A 557 -20.17 18.34 -15.98
C SER A 557 -21.43 18.80 -16.73
N CYS A 558 -22.60 18.75 -16.10
CA CYS A 558 -23.84 19.23 -16.70
C CYS A 558 -23.82 20.73 -17.01
N ALA A 559 -23.07 21.52 -16.22
CA ALA A 559 -22.86 22.95 -16.43
C ALA A 559 -21.76 23.27 -17.47
N GLY A 560 -21.16 22.26 -18.11
CA GLY A 560 -20.13 22.43 -19.13
C GLY A 560 -18.70 22.52 -18.58
N VAL A 561 -18.48 22.33 -17.27
CA VAL A 561 -17.15 22.27 -16.67
C VAL A 561 -16.43 21.01 -17.15
N LYS A 562 -15.19 21.15 -17.63
CA LYS A 562 -14.34 20.02 -17.98
C LYS A 562 -13.70 19.45 -16.73
N VAL A 563 -13.83 18.14 -16.52
CA VAL A 563 -13.29 17.44 -15.35
C VAL A 563 -12.34 16.35 -15.79
N LEU A 564 -11.08 16.46 -15.39
CA LEU A 564 -10.01 15.49 -15.66
C LEU A 564 -9.54 14.85 -14.34
N LEU A 565 -9.75 13.57 -14.19
CA LEU A 565 -9.44 12.84 -12.96
C LEU A 565 -8.38 11.77 -13.22
N ASN A 566 -7.32 11.77 -12.42
CA ASN A 566 -6.39 10.65 -12.32
C ASN A 566 -6.64 9.92 -10.99
N VAL A 567 -7.34 8.78 -11.06
CA VAL A 567 -7.71 7.99 -9.88
C VAL A 567 -7.01 6.64 -9.97
N ARG A 568 -5.98 6.46 -9.16
CA ARG A 568 -5.14 5.25 -9.20
C ARG A 568 -5.91 3.97 -8.87
N GLY A 569 -6.73 3.99 -7.81
CA GLY A 569 -7.40 2.81 -7.25
C GLY A 569 -8.91 2.82 -7.49
N ILE A 570 -9.66 3.02 -6.40
CA ILE A 570 -11.13 2.93 -6.40
C ILE A 570 -11.75 4.19 -7.00
N CYS A 571 -12.66 4.02 -7.95
CA CYS A 571 -13.48 5.09 -8.50
C CYS A 571 -14.94 4.63 -8.54
N MET A 572 -15.81 5.32 -7.81
CA MET A 572 -17.26 5.10 -7.86
C MET A 572 -17.97 5.99 -8.87
N LEU A 573 -17.28 6.99 -9.42
CA LEU A 573 -17.81 7.89 -10.44
C LEU A 573 -17.95 7.18 -11.78
N VAL A 574 -19.10 7.36 -12.46
CA VAL A 574 -19.38 6.84 -13.81
C VAL A 574 -19.14 7.94 -14.84
N PRO A 575 -18.05 7.89 -15.65
CA PRO A 575 -17.77 8.93 -16.64
C PRO A 575 -18.51 8.72 -17.96
N GLY A 576 -18.56 9.75 -18.81
CA GLY A 576 -18.96 9.65 -20.21
C GLY A 576 -20.45 9.38 -20.47
N VAL A 577 -21.32 9.59 -19.48
CA VAL A 577 -22.78 9.43 -19.62
C VAL A 577 -23.38 10.74 -20.08
N LYS A 578 -24.07 10.71 -21.25
CA LYS A 578 -24.73 11.88 -21.83
C LYS A 578 -25.72 12.51 -20.86
N GLY A 579 -25.63 13.82 -20.68
CA GLY A 579 -26.49 14.60 -19.79
C GLY A 579 -26.19 14.41 -18.28
N MET A 580 -25.10 13.70 -17.91
CA MET A 580 -24.67 13.54 -16.52
C MET A 580 -23.16 13.79 -16.35
N SER A 581 -22.33 13.05 -17.08
CA SER A 581 -20.87 13.04 -16.89
C SER A 581 -20.10 13.07 -18.22
N GLU A 582 -20.68 13.59 -19.26
CA GLU A 582 -20.10 13.63 -20.62
C GLU A 582 -18.81 14.46 -20.70
N ASN A 583 -18.63 15.42 -19.81
CA ASN A 583 -17.44 16.27 -19.72
C ASN A 583 -16.41 15.74 -18.68
N ILE A 584 -16.60 14.52 -18.16
CA ILE A 584 -15.69 13.89 -17.18
C ILE A 584 -14.88 12.81 -17.86
N LYS A 585 -13.56 12.92 -17.75
CA LYS A 585 -12.59 11.87 -18.13
C LYS A 585 -11.87 11.37 -16.91
N VAL A 586 -11.78 10.05 -16.75
CA VAL A 586 -11.05 9.39 -15.64
C VAL A 586 -9.96 8.51 -16.19
N VAL A 587 -8.73 8.71 -15.72
CA VAL A 587 -7.58 7.87 -16.05
C VAL A 587 -6.97 7.28 -14.79
N SER A 588 -6.22 6.20 -14.95
CA SER A 588 -5.46 5.56 -13.86
C SER A 588 -4.10 5.15 -14.38
N ILE A 589 -3.06 5.40 -13.61
CA ILE A 589 -1.68 5.01 -13.94
C ILE A 589 -1.18 4.03 -12.89
N VAL A 590 -0.72 2.87 -13.36
CA VAL A 590 -0.02 1.85 -12.57
C VAL A 590 1.31 1.59 -13.26
N ASP A 591 2.42 1.96 -12.60
CA ASP A 591 3.75 1.92 -13.18
C ASP A 591 4.79 1.53 -12.12
N ARG A 592 6.07 1.78 -12.36
CA ARG A 592 7.23 1.48 -11.51
C ARG A 592 7.06 2.01 -10.08
N TYR A 593 6.65 3.26 -9.93
CA TYR A 593 6.37 3.89 -8.65
C TYR A 593 4.88 3.90 -8.37
N LEU A 594 4.52 3.76 -7.09
CA LEU A 594 3.15 3.88 -6.67
C LEU A 594 2.71 5.35 -6.69
N GLU A 595 1.77 5.70 -7.55
CA GLU A 595 1.21 7.04 -7.67
C GLU A 595 0.37 7.37 -6.43
N HIS A 596 0.93 8.14 -5.49
CA HIS A 596 0.34 8.35 -4.17
C HIS A 596 -0.06 9.80 -3.89
N SER A 597 0.55 10.77 -4.56
CA SER A 597 0.27 12.19 -4.34
C SER A 597 -1.20 12.56 -4.62
N ARG A 598 -1.73 13.54 -3.87
CA ARG A 598 -3.04 14.15 -4.10
C ARG A 598 -2.82 15.60 -4.49
N ILE A 599 -3.32 15.95 -5.69
CA ILE A 599 -3.14 17.26 -6.31
C ILE A 599 -4.48 17.68 -6.87
N PHE A 600 -4.98 18.86 -6.48
CA PHE A 600 -6.27 19.38 -6.93
C PHE A 600 -6.08 20.76 -7.53
N TYR A 601 -6.43 20.90 -8.81
CA TYR A 601 -6.38 22.15 -9.56
C TYR A 601 -7.80 22.60 -9.92
N PHE A 602 -8.07 23.86 -9.68
CA PHE A 602 -9.30 24.56 -10.06
C PHE A 602 -8.93 25.81 -10.87
N GLN A 603 -9.58 25.99 -12.01
CA GLN A 603 -9.28 27.11 -12.92
C GLN A 603 -9.75 28.46 -12.34
N ASN A 604 -10.87 28.48 -11.65
CA ASN A 604 -11.40 29.67 -10.97
C ASN A 604 -11.48 30.92 -11.88
N GLY A 605 -11.89 30.75 -13.13
CA GLY A 605 -11.85 31.79 -14.14
C GLY A 605 -10.42 32.07 -14.61
N SER A 606 -9.80 33.15 -14.14
CA SER A 606 -8.40 33.52 -14.43
C SER A 606 -7.46 33.40 -13.23
N ASP A 607 -7.99 33.09 -12.05
CA ASP A 607 -7.25 33.04 -10.77
C ASP A 607 -7.13 31.60 -10.27
N SER A 608 -6.36 30.81 -11.02
CA SER A 608 -6.25 29.38 -10.77
C SER A 608 -5.57 29.03 -9.44
N GLU A 609 -6.07 27.98 -8.82
CA GLU A 609 -5.61 27.48 -7.52
C GLU A 609 -5.16 26.03 -7.62
N ILE A 610 -4.10 25.69 -6.87
CA ILE A 610 -3.63 24.32 -6.69
C ILE A 610 -3.55 24.02 -5.20
N TYR A 611 -4.04 22.85 -4.83
CA TYR A 611 -3.95 22.31 -3.49
C TYR A 611 -3.25 20.95 -3.51
N LEU A 612 -2.40 20.70 -2.51
CA LEU A 612 -1.91 19.36 -2.17
C LEU A 612 -2.65 18.86 -0.93
N ALA A 613 -2.85 17.55 -0.81
CA ALA A 613 -3.58 16.98 0.31
C ALA A 613 -3.04 15.64 0.79
N SER A 614 -3.26 15.33 2.06
CA SER A 614 -3.14 13.97 2.58
C SER A 614 -4.41 13.13 2.34
N ALA A 615 -5.54 13.78 2.04
CA ALA A 615 -6.86 13.19 1.86
C ALA A 615 -7.14 12.75 0.43
N ASP A 616 -7.72 11.57 0.28
CA ASP A 616 -8.49 11.19 -0.90
C ASP A 616 -9.93 11.67 -0.77
N TRP A 617 -10.68 11.74 -1.87
CA TRP A 617 -12.10 12.11 -1.83
C TRP A 617 -12.98 10.91 -1.44
N MET A 618 -12.84 10.51 -0.17
CA MET A 618 -13.52 9.37 0.44
C MET A 618 -14.23 9.79 1.74
N PRO A 619 -15.40 9.19 2.10
CA PRO A 619 -16.09 9.50 3.36
C PRO A 619 -15.17 9.36 4.57
N ARG A 620 -14.40 8.26 4.66
CA ARG A 620 -13.47 8.06 5.80
C ARG A 620 -12.38 9.12 5.92
N ASN A 621 -11.89 9.70 4.79
CA ASN A 621 -10.86 10.74 4.80
C ASN A 621 -11.46 12.10 5.15
N LEU A 622 -12.62 12.43 4.57
CA LEU A 622 -13.22 13.76 4.71
C LEU A 622 -14.06 13.92 5.98
N GLU A 623 -14.53 12.82 6.59
CA GLU A 623 -15.48 12.86 7.71
C GLU A 623 -15.02 12.11 8.98
N ARG A 624 -14.01 11.22 8.89
CA ARG A 624 -13.61 10.35 10.02
C ARG A 624 -12.12 10.29 10.26
N ARG A 625 -11.36 11.22 9.68
CA ARG A 625 -9.91 11.32 9.84
C ARG A 625 -9.48 12.76 10.00
N VAL A 626 -8.36 12.96 10.67
CA VAL A 626 -7.63 14.21 10.61
C VAL A 626 -6.72 14.17 9.40
N GLU A 627 -7.05 14.99 8.41
CA GLU A 627 -6.30 15.17 7.17
C GLU A 627 -6.00 16.65 6.97
N LEU A 628 -5.02 16.99 6.15
CA LEU A 628 -4.71 18.35 5.75
C LEU A 628 -4.76 18.50 4.23
N MET A 629 -5.30 19.63 3.78
CA MET A 629 -5.21 20.16 2.42
C MET A 629 -4.64 21.58 2.50
N PHE A 630 -3.63 21.86 1.69
CA PHE A 630 -2.89 23.11 1.72
C PHE A 630 -2.68 23.70 0.34
N PRO A 631 -2.80 25.04 0.18
CA PRO A 631 -2.62 25.71 -1.10
C PRO A 631 -1.15 25.84 -1.48
N ILE A 632 -0.87 25.89 -2.76
CA ILE A 632 0.43 26.27 -3.33
C ILE A 632 0.36 27.75 -3.67
N LEU A 633 0.96 28.58 -2.82
CA LEU A 633 0.92 30.06 -2.92
C LEU A 633 2.07 30.64 -3.74
N ASP A 634 3.26 30.03 -3.71
CA ASP A 634 4.40 30.45 -4.51
C ASP A 634 4.17 30.18 -5.98
N LYS A 635 4.33 31.21 -6.83
CA LYS A 635 4.08 31.13 -8.29
C LYS A 635 4.99 30.17 -9.03
N LYS A 636 6.23 29.99 -8.56
CA LYS A 636 7.23 29.10 -9.14
C LYS A 636 6.88 27.64 -8.86
N VAL A 637 6.57 27.38 -7.58
CA VAL A 637 6.08 26.06 -7.12
C VAL A 637 4.75 25.72 -7.78
N PHE A 638 3.83 26.68 -7.92
CA PHE A 638 2.55 26.51 -8.61
C PHE A 638 2.74 25.99 -10.06
N LYS A 639 3.60 26.65 -10.83
CA LYS A 639 3.92 26.24 -12.21
C LYS A 639 4.53 24.84 -12.26
N GLU A 640 5.38 24.51 -11.29
CA GLU A 640 6.03 23.20 -11.22
C GLU A 640 5.01 22.10 -10.92
N VAL A 641 4.14 22.28 -9.91
CA VAL A 641 3.08 21.31 -9.56
C VAL A 641 2.09 21.16 -10.72
N LYS A 642 1.71 22.25 -11.39
CA LYS A 642 0.82 22.19 -12.56
C LYS A 642 1.45 21.37 -13.69
N SER A 643 2.75 21.58 -13.98
CA SER A 643 3.45 20.83 -15.01
C SER A 643 3.58 19.31 -14.66
N ILE A 644 3.71 18.98 -13.36
CA ILE A 644 3.71 17.58 -12.90
C ILE A 644 2.32 16.97 -13.13
N LEU A 645 1.26 17.70 -12.78
CA LEU A 645 -0.12 17.23 -12.92
C LEU A 645 -0.48 16.98 -14.40
N ASP A 646 -0.03 17.85 -15.30
CA ASP A 646 -0.32 17.73 -16.74
C ASP A 646 0.30 16.48 -17.37
N VAL A 647 1.52 16.13 -16.98
CA VAL A 647 2.26 14.96 -17.51
C VAL A 647 1.48 13.65 -17.33
N TYR A 648 0.68 13.52 -16.27
CA TYR A 648 -0.12 12.31 -16.04
C TYR A 648 -1.22 12.11 -17.08
N PHE A 649 -1.76 13.18 -17.66
CA PHE A 649 -2.81 13.10 -18.68
C PHE A 649 -2.25 12.93 -20.10
N GLU A 650 -0.94 13.01 -20.25
CA GLU A 650 -0.23 12.75 -21.50
C GLU A 650 0.27 11.29 -21.60
N ASP A 651 0.10 10.48 -20.55
CA ASP A 651 0.60 9.10 -20.52
C ASP A 651 -0.19 8.21 -21.49
N ASN A 652 0.50 7.67 -22.49
CA ASN A 652 -0.02 6.74 -23.49
C ASN A 652 0.65 5.35 -23.44
N CYS A 653 1.30 5.03 -22.31
CA CYS A 653 2.02 3.76 -22.11
C CYS A 653 1.44 2.93 -20.96
N ASN A 654 1.11 3.58 -19.84
CA ASN A 654 0.67 2.91 -18.63
C ASN A 654 -0.69 3.43 -18.11
N ALA A 655 -1.26 4.43 -18.76
CA ALA A 655 -2.59 4.93 -18.44
C ALA A 655 -3.69 3.95 -18.90
N HIS A 656 -4.73 3.83 -18.08
CA HIS A 656 -6.01 3.19 -18.44
C HIS A 656 -7.11 4.22 -18.29
N GLU A 657 -8.06 4.23 -19.19
CA GLU A 657 -9.22 5.11 -19.16
C GLU A 657 -10.46 4.33 -18.71
N LEU A 658 -11.19 4.89 -17.73
CA LEU A 658 -12.45 4.32 -17.24
C LEU A 658 -13.58 4.64 -18.22
N LYS A 659 -14.32 3.61 -18.63
CA LYS A 659 -15.48 3.73 -19.49
C LYS A 659 -16.80 3.68 -18.68
N LYS A 660 -17.90 4.11 -19.30
CA LYS A 660 -19.24 4.20 -18.70
C LYS A 660 -19.83 2.87 -18.19
N ASP A 661 -19.29 1.75 -18.65
CA ASP A 661 -19.65 0.38 -18.25
C ASP A 661 -18.81 -0.16 -17.07
N GLY A 662 -17.81 0.62 -16.62
CA GLY A 662 -16.89 0.23 -15.54
C GLY A 662 -15.63 -0.47 -16.01
N GLU A 663 -15.46 -0.68 -17.32
CA GLU A 663 -14.23 -1.24 -17.88
C GLU A 663 -13.10 -0.19 -17.90
N TRP A 664 -11.89 -0.65 -17.62
CA TRP A 664 -10.67 0.14 -17.74
C TRP A 664 -9.91 -0.29 -18.97
N ILE A 665 -9.88 0.57 -19.98
CA ILE A 665 -9.24 0.29 -21.27
C ILE A 665 -7.86 0.94 -21.29
N PRO A 666 -6.78 0.19 -21.66
CA PRO A 666 -5.46 0.78 -21.85
C PRO A 666 -5.52 1.92 -22.87
N VAL A 667 -4.87 3.05 -22.54
CA VAL A 667 -4.66 4.12 -23.53
C VAL A 667 -3.56 3.64 -24.46
N LEU A 668 -3.95 3.37 -25.71
CA LEU A 668 -3.03 2.84 -26.72
C LEU A 668 -2.33 3.98 -27.46
N LEU A 669 -1.10 3.72 -27.83
CA LEU A 669 -0.32 4.60 -28.70
C LEU A 669 -0.94 4.61 -30.11
N GLU A 670 -1.35 5.77 -30.59
CA GLU A 670 -1.82 5.93 -31.96
C GLU A 670 -0.64 5.94 -32.94
N GLU A 671 -0.90 5.55 -34.19
CA GLU A 671 0.12 5.54 -35.23
C GLU A 671 0.71 6.95 -35.43
N GLY A 672 2.04 7.06 -35.39
CA GLY A 672 2.75 8.35 -35.50
C GLY A 672 2.92 9.11 -34.18
N GLN A 673 2.33 8.70 -33.07
CA GLN A 673 2.57 9.31 -31.76
C GLN A 673 3.87 8.80 -31.12
N SER A 674 4.55 9.68 -30.40
CA SER A 674 5.69 9.29 -29.56
C SER A 674 5.23 8.68 -28.23
N LYS A 675 6.00 7.72 -27.70
CA LYS A 675 5.77 7.17 -26.37
C LYS A 675 5.94 8.23 -25.29
N ARG A 676 4.92 8.42 -24.47
CA ARG A 676 4.88 9.36 -23.34
C ARG A 676 4.52 8.59 -22.07
N ARG A 677 5.53 8.05 -21.41
CA ARG A 677 5.40 7.39 -20.11
C ARG A 677 5.63 8.44 -19.02
N SER A 678 4.61 8.77 -18.25
CA SER A 678 4.63 9.89 -17.30
C SER A 678 5.79 9.83 -16.32
N GLN A 679 6.05 8.67 -15.70
CA GLN A 679 7.16 8.51 -14.75
C GLN A 679 8.54 8.67 -15.41
N GLU A 680 8.71 8.21 -16.63
CA GLU A 680 9.96 8.40 -17.37
C GLU A 680 10.17 9.87 -17.77
N LEU A 681 9.11 10.57 -18.16
CA LEU A 681 9.16 12.00 -18.47
C LEU A 681 9.55 12.82 -17.24
N LEU A 682 8.96 12.51 -16.08
CA LEU A 682 9.31 13.14 -14.81
C LEU A 682 10.77 12.85 -14.42
N TYR A 683 11.19 11.59 -14.49
CA TYR A 683 12.60 11.23 -14.23
C TYR A 683 13.57 12.01 -15.12
N LYS A 684 13.31 12.05 -16.44
CA LYS A 684 14.14 12.82 -17.39
C LYS A 684 14.16 14.32 -17.07
N LYS A 685 13.03 14.88 -16.60
CA LYS A 685 12.94 16.29 -16.18
C LYS A 685 13.91 16.56 -15.02
N TYR A 686 13.85 15.75 -13.95
CA TYR A 686 14.71 15.93 -12.77
C TYR A 686 16.18 15.62 -13.06
N LYS A 687 16.47 14.62 -13.87
CA LYS A 687 17.83 14.34 -14.34
C LYS A 687 18.44 15.53 -15.08
N ARG A 688 17.73 16.10 -16.05
CA ARG A 688 18.19 17.29 -16.79
C ARG A 688 18.45 18.49 -15.86
N ARG A 689 17.59 18.68 -14.85
CA ARG A 689 17.76 19.74 -13.85
C ARG A 689 19.04 19.53 -13.04
N ASN A 690 19.28 18.33 -12.57
CA ASN A 690 20.49 17.95 -11.85
C ASN A 690 21.74 18.08 -12.70
N ASP A 691 21.76 17.53 -13.93
CA ASP A 691 22.89 17.61 -14.85
C ASP A 691 23.26 19.07 -15.18
N SER A 692 22.28 19.95 -15.30
CA SER A 692 22.48 21.37 -15.54
C SER A 692 23.10 22.07 -14.33
N TYR A 693 22.66 21.73 -13.13
CA TYR A 693 23.19 22.25 -11.88
C TYR A 693 24.66 21.84 -11.67
N GLU A 694 24.98 20.56 -11.85
CA GLU A 694 26.35 20.06 -11.72
C GLU A 694 27.33 20.72 -12.71
N LYS A 695 26.92 20.97 -13.96
CA LYS A 695 27.68 21.72 -14.92
C LYS A 695 27.99 23.17 -14.49
N ILE A 696 27.03 23.82 -13.84
CA ILE A 696 27.22 25.19 -13.32
C ILE A 696 28.15 25.15 -12.11
N LYS A 697 28.01 24.17 -11.22
CA LYS A 697 28.86 23.99 -10.03
C LYS A 697 30.33 23.78 -10.45
N GLN A 698 30.57 22.91 -11.42
CA GLN A 698 31.92 22.68 -11.96
C GLN A 698 32.56 23.96 -12.53
N LYS A 699 31.83 24.78 -13.28
CA LYS A 699 32.33 26.05 -13.84
C LYS A 699 32.70 27.08 -12.78
N LYS A 700 32.07 27.07 -11.60
CA LYS A 700 32.41 27.99 -10.50
C LYS A 700 33.75 27.67 -9.84
N PHE A 701 34.31 26.49 -10.00
CA PHE A 701 35.58 26.05 -9.42
C PHE A 701 36.75 26.05 -10.38
N GLU A 702 36.59 26.45 -11.66
CA GLU A 702 37.72 26.67 -12.54
C GLU A 702 38.47 27.92 -12.10
N VAL A 703 39.59 27.71 -11.39
CA VAL A 703 40.56 28.76 -11.09
C VAL A 703 41.09 29.29 -12.42
N ARG A 704 40.76 30.53 -12.79
CA ARG A 704 41.41 31.21 -13.94
C ARG A 704 42.90 31.25 -13.67
N LYS A 705 43.72 30.49 -14.43
CA LYS A 705 45.17 30.70 -14.47
C LYS A 705 45.37 32.12 -14.87
N LYS A 706 46.10 32.90 -14.05
CA LYS A 706 46.64 34.19 -14.47
C LYS A 706 47.45 33.94 -15.74
N ILE A 707 47.06 34.56 -16.82
CA ILE A 707 47.89 34.67 -18.01
C ILE A 707 48.96 35.68 -17.61
N GLU A 708 50.23 35.22 -17.39
CA GLU A 708 51.39 36.05 -17.27
C GLU A 708 51.75 36.69 -18.61
#